data_32c00ca95362ba0b4f110fa8eeb393f4
#
_entry.id   32c00ca95362ba0b4f110fa8eeb393f4
#
_cell.length_a   1.000
_cell.length_b   1.000
_cell.length_c   1.000
_cell.angle_alpha   90.00
_cell.angle_beta   90.00
_cell.angle_gamma   90.00
#
_symmetry.space_group_name_H-M   'P 1'
#
loop_
_entity.id
_entity.type
_entity.pdbx_description
1 polymer ?
#
loop_
_entity_poly.entity_id
_entity_poly.type
_entity_poly.pdbx_seq_one_letter_code
_entity_poly.pdbx_strand_id
1 'polypeptide(L)'
;MEQGTKRGDYYLGLDMGTDSVGWAVTDMDYRIPKFKGNAMWGVRLFDESNTAEERRLFRISRRRTQRRRERLDLLEMLFDGPVSTKDPAFFQRLRESDLYAEDKTTNTPFAVFADPDYTDTDYHRQFPTIYHLRNALLHEDGPYDVRLVFLAVHHIIKNRGHFLFDSLGEAQNFGSIYGAFRDYLQEEYECAVECTDEKAFGAVLKDKSLSKSRKTAVAAELFGVTKKSAPQLYACLALACGATVKLKDLLNDDTLAEAEKPSIAFTGSYEDNEPEYQSLLEERFDLVVRIKALYDWAILDEILAGHQYLCEAKVATYEQHKTDLQRLKTYVKTYRSELYKKIFKLSSKDDNYVAYSGHIKENGHTGVLEKTCNQEAFCAYLKKTLGDNGDPAYADMFAAIENGTFMPKQVSKDNGVIPMQLQKKELEGILDRAQSYLPFLTEKDETGLTVREKIISLCEHRIPYYVGPLNKHSKKAWIVRKEGKIYPWNFDQVVDLDRSAEAFIENLTSKCTYLPQYDVIPKYSLLYTKFMVLNELNNLTLDGQRVKVKLKQEIYRDLFEKRGKVTGKGLKNYLQSRGIAYEVMGGFDENFKASLKPWQDLAPYDLTYDEKEEVVRLITIFGDDKKLLKKRLRDLFGDRLTETERGKLARLKYTGWSRLSDPGGVHRQEYRRGDQYHFRVVGYQPELNAAAV
;
A
#
# COMPACT_ATOMS: atom_id res chain seq x y z
N MET A 1 -15.58 -69.44 2.46
CA MET A 1 -16.69 -68.56 2.90
C MET A 1 -16.06 -67.24 3.36
N GLU A 2 -16.18 -66.26 2.50
CA GLU A 2 -15.70 -64.93 2.79
C GLU A 2 -16.64 -64.29 3.82
N GLN A 3 -16.10 -64.04 5.01
CA GLN A 3 -16.78 -63.16 5.97
C GLN A 3 -16.76 -61.75 5.41
N GLY A 4 -17.87 -61.33 4.86
CA GLY A 4 -18.11 -59.96 4.47
C GLY A 4 -17.96 -59.07 5.69
N THR A 5 -16.88 -58.30 5.75
CA THR A 5 -16.66 -57.24 6.71
C THR A 5 -17.82 -56.26 6.59
N LYS A 6 -18.66 -56.15 7.63
CA LYS A 6 -19.65 -55.07 7.76
C LYS A 6 -18.89 -53.76 7.67
N ARG A 7 -19.17 -53.01 6.59
CA ARG A 7 -18.68 -51.66 6.42
C ARG A 7 -19.41 -50.77 7.43
N GLY A 8 -18.73 -50.35 8.48
CA GLY A 8 -19.21 -49.33 9.39
C GLY A 8 -18.97 -47.94 8.80
N ASP A 9 -19.63 -46.95 9.36
CA ASP A 9 -19.38 -45.55 9.05
C ASP A 9 -17.95 -45.18 9.45
N TYR A 10 -17.35 -44.24 8.67
CA TYR A 10 -15.97 -43.79 8.90
C TYR A 10 -15.80 -42.33 8.55
N TYR A 11 -14.79 -41.71 9.13
CA TYR A 11 -14.32 -40.39 8.71
C TYR A 11 -13.09 -40.54 7.81
N LEU A 12 -13.04 -39.71 6.75
CA LEU A 12 -11.86 -39.50 5.93
C LEU A 12 -11.32 -38.10 6.16
N GLY A 13 -10.18 -37.99 6.84
CA GLY A 13 -9.46 -36.74 6.97
C GLY A 13 -8.48 -36.58 5.83
N LEU A 14 -8.46 -35.38 5.23
CA LEU A 14 -7.48 -34.98 4.21
C LEU A 14 -6.76 -33.72 4.66
N ASP A 15 -5.43 -33.77 4.58
CA ASP A 15 -4.55 -32.61 4.78
C ASP A 15 -3.85 -32.27 3.46
N MET A 16 -4.22 -31.14 2.85
CA MET A 16 -3.75 -30.75 1.53
C MET A 16 -2.67 -29.67 1.63
N GLY A 17 -1.42 -30.09 1.42
CA GLY A 17 -0.28 -29.19 1.26
C GLY A 17 -0.03 -28.75 -0.19
N THR A 18 1.03 -28.00 -0.42
CA THR A 18 1.48 -27.56 -1.75
C THR A 18 2.19 -28.65 -2.54
N ASP A 19 2.72 -29.65 -1.88
CA ASP A 19 3.54 -30.74 -2.41
C ASP A 19 3.05 -32.13 -1.95
N SER A 20 1.99 -32.16 -1.13
CA SER A 20 1.52 -33.40 -0.55
C SER A 20 0.03 -33.40 -0.23
N VAL A 21 -0.57 -34.58 -0.21
CA VAL A 21 -1.87 -34.83 0.41
C VAL A 21 -1.71 -35.90 1.45
N GLY A 22 -1.87 -35.52 2.72
CA GLY A 22 -2.04 -36.44 3.83
C GLY A 22 -3.47 -36.96 3.88
N TRP A 23 -3.66 -38.23 4.23
CA TRP A 23 -4.98 -38.79 4.43
C TRP A 23 -4.98 -39.76 5.61
N ALA A 24 -6.09 -39.81 6.31
CA ALA A 24 -6.34 -40.79 7.36
C ALA A 24 -7.81 -41.16 7.36
N VAL A 25 -8.04 -42.46 7.58
CA VAL A 25 -9.40 -42.96 7.80
C VAL A 25 -9.51 -43.37 9.28
N THR A 26 -10.60 -42.94 9.93
CA THR A 26 -10.90 -43.35 11.31
C THR A 26 -12.31 -43.93 11.41
N ASP A 27 -12.53 -44.76 12.44
CA ASP A 27 -13.88 -45.10 12.86
C ASP A 27 -14.60 -43.90 13.52
N MET A 28 -15.81 -44.10 13.99
CA MET A 28 -16.62 -43.07 14.66
C MET A 28 -16.05 -42.64 16.01
N ASP A 29 -15.14 -43.44 16.59
CA ASP A 29 -14.41 -43.14 17.82
C ASP A 29 -13.04 -42.50 17.57
N TYR A 30 -12.75 -42.09 16.34
CA TYR A 30 -11.49 -41.50 15.87
C TYR A 30 -10.28 -42.42 15.99
N ARG A 31 -10.46 -43.75 16.02
CA ARG A 31 -9.38 -44.74 15.99
C ARG A 31 -9.04 -45.09 14.56
N ILE A 32 -7.75 -45.17 14.23
CA ILE A 32 -7.29 -45.53 12.88
C ILE A 32 -7.39 -47.06 12.71
N PRO A 33 -8.28 -47.58 11.86
CA PRO A 33 -8.38 -49.02 11.61
C PRO A 33 -7.20 -49.50 10.79
N LYS A 34 -6.98 -50.84 10.85
CA LYS A 34 -6.02 -51.50 9.98
C LYS A 34 -6.73 -52.19 8.82
N PHE A 35 -6.20 -52.04 7.62
CA PHE A 35 -6.61 -52.79 6.46
C PHE A 35 -5.46 -53.65 5.94
N LYS A 36 -5.65 -54.95 5.86
CA LYS A 36 -4.60 -55.92 5.50
C LYS A 36 -3.32 -55.76 6.33
N GLY A 37 -3.47 -55.46 7.62
CA GLY A 37 -2.36 -55.30 8.57
C GLY A 37 -1.75 -53.90 8.63
N ASN A 38 -2.03 -53.01 7.67
CA ASN A 38 -1.52 -51.64 7.62
C ASN A 38 -2.52 -50.65 8.19
N ALA A 39 -2.04 -49.66 8.96
CA ALA A 39 -2.88 -48.58 9.44
C ALA A 39 -3.37 -47.72 8.26
N MET A 40 -4.65 -47.30 8.32
CA MET A 40 -5.29 -46.58 7.23
C MET A 40 -4.98 -45.09 7.28
N TRP A 41 -3.72 -44.75 7.06
CA TRP A 41 -3.26 -43.39 6.84
C TRP A 41 -2.06 -43.38 5.89
N GLY A 42 -1.77 -42.23 5.30
CA GLY A 42 -0.63 -42.08 4.42
C GLY A 42 -0.49 -40.69 3.88
N VAL A 43 0.57 -40.50 3.11
CA VAL A 43 0.83 -39.24 2.39
C VAL A 43 1.10 -39.57 0.94
N ARG A 44 0.46 -38.82 0.03
CA ARG A 44 0.79 -38.81 -1.39
C ARG A 44 1.63 -37.56 -1.67
N LEU A 45 2.88 -37.73 -2.06
CA LEU A 45 3.77 -36.66 -2.50
C LEU A 45 3.61 -36.44 -4.00
N PHE A 46 3.74 -35.19 -4.42
CA PHE A 46 3.75 -34.74 -5.81
C PHE A 46 4.66 -33.50 -5.94
N ASP A 47 4.95 -33.05 -7.15
CA ASP A 47 5.75 -31.87 -7.37
C ASP A 47 5.05 -30.64 -6.79
N GLU A 48 5.82 -29.74 -6.16
CA GLU A 48 5.29 -28.57 -5.49
C GLU A 48 4.41 -27.73 -6.43
N SER A 49 3.20 -27.46 -6.01
CA SER A 49 2.27 -26.64 -6.79
C SER A 49 2.62 -25.18 -6.67
N ASN A 50 2.54 -24.44 -7.76
CA ASN A 50 2.71 -23.00 -7.78
C ASN A 50 1.74 -22.32 -6.79
N THR A 51 2.25 -21.39 -5.99
CA THR A 51 1.44 -20.64 -5.03
C THR A 51 0.34 -19.84 -5.72
N ALA A 52 -0.71 -19.48 -4.99
CA ALA A 52 -1.76 -18.63 -5.51
C ALA A 52 -1.31 -17.16 -5.69
N GLU A 53 -0.08 -16.81 -5.29
CA GLU A 53 0.46 -15.46 -5.25
C GLU A 53 0.56 -14.84 -6.64
N GLU A 54 1.23 -15.48 -7.60
CA GLU A 54 1.31 -15.00 -8.98
C GLU A 54 -0.08 -14.74 -9.57
N ARG A 55 -1.02 -15.65 -9.36
CA ARG A 55 -2.41 -15.49 -9.84
C ARG A 55 -3.12 -14.32 -9.17
N ARG A 56 -2.79 -14.03 -7.89
CA ARG A 56 -3.31 -12.84 -7.19
C ARG A 56 -2.74 -11.57 -7.77
N LEU A 57 -1.43 -11.50 -8.02
CA LEU A 57 -0.75 -10.35 -8.64
C LEU A 57 -1.30 -10.06 -10.04
N PHE A 58 -1.42 -11.07 -10.91
CA PHE A 58 -2.02 -10.90 -12.24
C PHE A 58 -3.48 -10.44 -12.16
N ARG A 59 -4.25 -10.90 -11.18
CA ARG A 59 -5.62 -10.47 -10.99
C ARG A 59 -5.70 -9.02 -10.53
N ILE A 60 -4.83 -8.59 -9.63
CA ILE A 60 -4.73 -7.20 -9.16
C ILE A 60 -4.37 -6.29 -10.34
N SER A 61 -3.34 -6.64 -11.10
CA SER A 61 -2.90 -5.88 -12.28
C SER A 61 -4.00 -5.74 -13.32
N ARG A 62 -4.68 -6.84 -13.67
CA ARG A 62 -5.84 -6.80 -14.60
C ARG A 62 -6.95 -5.89 -14.09
N ARG A 63 -7.31 -5.96 -12.80
CA ARG A 63 -8.35 -5.11 -12.21
C ARG A 63 -7.95 -3.64 -12.22
N ARG A 64 -6.68 -3.32 -11.93
CA ARG A 64 -6.16 -1.93 -12.02
C ARG A 64 -6.29 -1.41 -13.45
N THR A 65 -5.86 -2.19 -14.45
CA THR A 65 -5.96 -1.83 -15.87
C THR A 65 -7.40 -1.66 -16.32
N GLN A 66 -8.29 -2.60 -15.97
CA GLN A 66 -9.71 -2.53 -16.30
C GLN A 66 -10.37 -1.27 -15.70
N ARG A 67 -10.16 -1.00 -14.41
CA ARG A 67 -10.71 0.19 -13.74
C ARG A 67 -10.17 1.49 -14.33
N ARG A 68 -8.91 1.50 -14.79
CA ARG A 68 -8.35 2.65 -15.51
C ARG A 68 -9.08 2.86 -16.83
N ARG A 69 -9.27 1.81 -17.62
CA ARG A 69 -10.00 1.86 -18.89
C ARG A 69 -11.43 2.36 -18.69
N GLU A 70 -12.17 1.76 -17.77
CA GLU A 70 -13.54 2.17 -17.46
C GLU A 70 -13.66 3.66 -17.10
N ARG A 71 -12.72 4.21 -16.35
CA ARG A 71 -12.72 5.65 -16.06
C ARG A 71 -12.48 6.51 -17.28
N LEU A 72 -11.60 6.09 -18.18
CA LEU A 72 -11.32 6.82 -19.42
C LEU A 72 -12.49 6.71 -20.39
N ASP A 73 -13.13 5.57 -20.49
CA ASP A 73 -14.35 5.39 -21.30
C ASP A 73 -15.51 6.29 -20.79
N LEU A 74 -15.64 6.44 -19.46
CA LEU A 74 -16.60 7.38 -18.88
C LEU A 74 -16.24 8.84 -19.15
N LEU A 75 -14.96 9.19 -19.13
CA LEU A 75 -14.51 10.53 -19.48
C LEU A 75 -14.79 10.83 -20.95
N GLU A 76 -14.50 9.90 -21.87
CA GLU A 76 -14.85 10.02 -23.28
C GLU A 76 -16.36 10.26 -23.44
N MET A 77 -17.19 9.49 -22.75
CA MET A 77 -18.65 9.66 -22.77
C MET A 77 -19.10 11.08 -22.37
N LEU A 78 -18.45 11.66 -21.35
CA LEU A 78 -18.76 13.03 -20.88
C LEU A 78 -18.34 14.12 -21.87
N PHE A 79 -17.34 13.88 -22.71
CA PHE A 79 -16.84 14.81 -23.73
C PHE A 79 -17.36 14.50 -25.13
N ASP A 80 -18.05 13.37 -25.36
CA ASP A 80 -18.39 12.88 -26.68
C ASP A 80 -19.16 13.91 -27.52
N GLY A 81 -20.22 14.51 -27.01
CA GLY A 81 -21.01 15.49 -27.73
C GLY A 81 -20.21 16.67 -28.26
N PRO A 82 -19.55 17.45 -27.39
CA PRO A 82 -18.75 18.62 -27.81
C PRO A 82 -17.55 18.26 -28.68
N VAL A 83 -16.86 17.15 -28.41
CA VAL A 83 -15.70 16.72 -29.20
C VAL A 83 -16.14 16.20 -30.56
N SER A 84 -17.16 15.35 -30.65
CA SER A 84 -17.65 14.79 -31.90
C SER A 84 -18.30 15.86 -32.81
N THR A 85 -18.84 16.93 -32.22
CA THR A 85 -19.33 18.09 -32.99
C THR A 85 -18.16 18.81 -33.68
N LYS A 86 -17.01 18.89 -33.03
CA LYS A 86 -15.80 19.52 -33.59
C LYS A 86 -15.07 18.56 -34.55
N ASP A 87 -14.92 17.31 -34.15
CA ASP A 87 -14.13 16.29 -34.86
C ASP A 87 -14.70 14.89 -34.59
N PRO A 88 -15.58 14.37 -35.43
CA PRO A 88 -16.27 13.07 -35.18
C PRO A 88 -15.34 11.85 -35.07
N ALA A 89 -14.14 11.92 -35.68
CA ALA A 89 -13.19 10.81 -35.70
C ALA A 89 -12.08 10.93 -34.63
N PHE A 90 -12.10 11.98 -33.79
CA PHE A 90 -11.03 12.25 -32.83
C PHE A 90 -10.77 11.10 -31.87
N PHE A 91 -11.81 10.58 -31.22
CA PHE A 91 -11.65 9.48 -30.26
C PHE A 91 -11.19 8.19 -30.93
N GLN A 92 -11.63 7.93 -32.17
CA GLN A 92 -11.16 6.77 -32.92
C GLN A 92 -9.66 6.89 -33.21
N ARG A 93 -9.22 8.03 -33.74
CA ARG A 93 -7.79 8.28 -34.00
C ARG A 93 -6.95 8.23 -32.73
N LEU A 94 -7.47 8.77 -31.61
CA LEU A 94 -6.79 8.70 -30.32
C LEU A 94 -6.59 7.25 -29.85
N ARG A 95 -7.58 6.39 -29.98
CA ARG A 95 -7.47 4.96 -29.63
C ARG A 95 -6.53 4.22 -30.57
N GLU A 96 -6.49 4.57 -31.84
CA GLU A 96 -5.66 3.91 -32.84
C GLU A 96 -4.24 4.50 -32.92
N SER A 97 -3.94 5.60 -32.23
CA SER A 97 -2.63 6.26 -32.29
C SER A 97 -1.46 5.36 -31.91
N ASP A 98 -1.67 4.41 -31.01
CA ASP A 98 -0.68 3.45 -30.53
C ASP A 98 -0.69 2.11 -31.28
N LEU A 99 -1.61 1.91 -32.23
CA LEU A 99 -1.70 0.66 -32.98
C LEU A 99 -0.69 0.63 -34.14
N TYR A 100 -0.33 -0.59 -34.58
CA TYR A 100 0.43 -0.76 -35.83
C TYR A 100 -0.39 -0.27 -37.03
N ALA A 101 0.29 0.15 -38.09
CA ALA A 101 -0.36 0.72 -39.27
C ALA A 101 -1.40 -0.25 -39.88
N GLU A 102 -1.12 -1.55 -39.85
CA GLU A 102 -1.98 -2.61 -40.37
C GLU A 102 -3.28 -2.79 -39.58
N ASP A 103 -3.25 -2.45 -38.29
CA ASP A 103 -4.41 -2.62 -37.37
C ASP A 103 -5.28 -1.35 -37.31
N LYS A 104 -4.91 -0.28 -38.05
CA LYS A 104 -5.65 0.98 -38.05
C LYS A 104 -6.79 0.95 -39.04
N THR A 105 -7.92 1.48 -38.62
CA THR A 105 -9.12 1.62 -39.46
C THR A 105 -9.15 2.98 -40.21
N THR A 106 -8.36 3.96 -39.75
CA THR A 106 -8.24 5.28 -40.39
C THR A 106 -7.05 5.33 -41.32
N ASN A 107 -7.17 6.11 -42.42
CA ASN A 107 -6.11 6.31 -43.39
C ASN A 107 -5.01 7.30 -42.93
N THR A 108 -5.16 7.88 -41.73
CA THR A 108 -4.20 8.85 -41.17
C THR A 108 -3.41 8.19 -40.06
N PRO A 109 -2.28 7.52 -40.35
CA PRO A 109 -1.49 6.83 -39.36
C PRO A 109 -0.88 7.82 -38.36
N PHE A 110 -0.96 7.48 -37.07
CA PHE A 110 -0.35 8.22 -35.95
C PHE A 110 -0.86 9.64 -35.66
N ALA A 111 -1.80 10.17 -36.45
CA ALA A 111 -2.32 11.51 -36.26
C ALA A 111 -3.51 11.54 -35.30
N VAL A 112 -3.43 12.31 -34.23
CA VAL A 112 -4.56 12.64 -33.34
C VAL A 112 -5.31 13.85 -33.88
N PHE A 113 -4.57 14.89 -34.25
CA PHE A 113 -5.11 16.08 -34.93
C PHE A 113 -4.93 15.94 -36.44
N ALA A 114 -6.03 16.05 -37.19
CA ALA A 114 -6.09 15.91 -38.64
C ALA A 114 -6.78 17.10 -39.30
N ASP A 115 -6.83 18.25 -38.65
CA ASP A 115 -7.40 19.46 -39.21
C ASP A 115 -6.45 20.04 -40.30
N PRO A 116 -6.98 20.75 -41.32
CA PRO A 116 -6.16 21.36 -42.35
C PRO A 116 -5.14 22.38 -41.84
N ASP A 117 -5.47 23.07 -40.74
CA ASP A 117 -4.72 24.15 -40.12
C ASP A 117 -4.11 23.80 -38.75
N TYR A 118 -4.37 22.60 -38.21
CA TYR A 118 -3.84 22.14 -36.94
C TYR A 118 -3.54 20.65 -36.94
N THR A 119 -2.26 20.33 -36.93
CA THR A 119 -1.74 18.94 -36.98
C THR A 119 -1.03 18.55 -35.69
N ASP A 120 -0.67 17.26 -35.55
CA ASP A 120 0.16 16.78 -34.43
C ASP A 120 1.50 17.55 -34.34
N THR A 121 2.06 17.98 -35.47
CA THR A 121 3.28 18.80 -35.51
C THR A 121 3.06 20.14 -34.85
N ASP A 122 1.92 20.78 -35.13
CA ASP A 122 1.56 22.09 -34.57
C ASP A 122 1.27 21.93 -33.06
N TYR A 123 0.55 20.87 -32.68
CA TYR A 123 0.33 20.53 -31.27
C TYR A 123 1.67 20.38 -30.51
N HIS A 124 2.62 19.60 -31.04
CA HIS A 124 3.90 19.38 -30.36
C HIS A 124 4.83 20.60 -30.39
N ARG A 125 4.66 21.50 -31.39
CA ARG A 125 5.36 22.77 -31.39
C ARG A 125 4.84 23.71 -30.32
N GLN A 126 3.53 23.75 -30.12
CA GLN A 126 2.88 24.59 -29.12
C GLN A 126 3.07 24.00 -27.70
N PHE A 127 2.88 22.70 -27.57
CA PHE A 127 2.96 21.97 -26.31
C PHE A 127 3.98 20.82 -26.40
N PRO A 128 5.26 21.06 -26.10
CA PRO A 128 6.32 20.06 -26.19
C PRO A 128 6.03 18.78 -25.37
N THR A 129 5.29 18.92 -24.28
CA THR A 129 4.78 17.79 -23.47
C THR A 129 3.36 18.08 -22.99
N ILE A 130 2.66 17.04 -22.56
CA ILE A 130 1.32 17.18 -21.98
C ILE A 130 1.29 18.11 -20.75
N TYR A 131 2.40 18.24 -20.02
CA TYR A 131 2.50 19.18 -18.89
C TYR A 131 2.53 20.63 -19.34
N HIS A 132 3.08 20.94 -20.52
CA HIS A 132 2.99 22.29 -21.11
C HIS A 132 1.53 22.64 -21.45
N LEU A 133 0.77 21.70 -22.01
CA LEU A 133 -0.65 21.90 -22.25
C LEU A 133 -1.41 22.14 -20.95
N ARG A 134 -1.17 21.30 -19.92
CA ARG A 134 -1.82 21.44 -18.61
C ARG A 134 -1.49 22.81 -17.98
N ASN A 135 -0.24 23.24 -18.08
CA ASN A 135 0.21 24.53 -17.57
C ASN A 135 -0.44 25.71 -18.31
N ALA A 136 -0.52 25.65 -19.64
CA ALA A 136 -1.18 26.68 -20.46
C ALA A 136 -2.68 26.78 -20.09
N LEU A 137 -3.39 25.65 -20.01
CA LEU A 137 -4.81 25.60 -19.62
C LEU A 137 -5.07 26.15 -18.22
N LEU A 138 -4.07 26.09 -17.34
CA LEU A 138 -4.18 26.55 -15.96
C LEU A 138 -3.88 28.06 -15.81
N HIS A 139 -2.98 28.63 -16.62
CA HIS A 139 -2.45 29.96 -16.42
C HIS A 139 -2.76 30.95 -17.56
N GLU A 140 -2.91 30.49 -18.79
CA GLU A 140 -3.15 31.32 -19.91
C GLU A 140 -4.64 31.54 -20.19
N ASP A 141 -5.00 32.68 -20.75
CA ASP A 141 -6.38 32.96 -21.09
C ASP A 141 -6.78 32.25 -22.40
N GLY A 142 -7.97 31.56 -22.36
CA GLY A 142 -8.55 30.88 -23.51
C GLY A 142 -9.32 31.81 -24.46
N PRO A 143 -10.06 31.28 -25.43
CA PRO A 143 -10.58 29.89 -25.44
C PRO A 143 -9.62 28.86 -26.03
N TYR A 144 -9.61 27.69 -25.47
CA TYR A 144 -8.90 26.51 -26.00
C TYR A 144 -9.87 25.53 -26.66
N ASP A 145 -9.39 24.81 -27.68
CA ASP A 145 -10.12 23.73 -28.32
C ASP A 145 -10.52 22.65 -27.29
N VAL A 146 -11.74 22.17 -27.33
CA VAL A 146 -12.29 21.16 -26.41
C VAL A 146 -11.46 19.88 -26.40
N ARG A 147 -10.84 19.52 -27.55
CA ARG A 147 -9.95 18.33 -27.65
C ARG A 147 -8.67 18.51 -26.83
N LEU A 148 -8.13 19.72 -26.73
CA LEU A 148 -6.97 20.04 -25.90
C LEU A 148 -7.32 19.92 -24.41
N VAL A 149 -8.45 20.47 -24.01
CA VAL A 149 -8.97 20.32 -22.63
C VAL A 149 -9.18 18.84 -22.31
N PHE A 150 -9.80 18.08 -23.23
CA PHE A 150 -9.97 16.63 -23.07
C PHE A 150 -8.64 15.92 -22.86
N LEU A 151 -7.60 16.18 -23.66
CA LEU A 151 -6.28 15.52 -23.55
C LEU A 151 -5.63 15.79 -22.18
N ALA A 152 -5.70 17.03 -21.69
CA ALA A 152 -5.16 17.40 -20.38
C ALA A 152 -5.90 16.66 -19.25
N VAL A 153 -7.23 16.69 -19.27
CA VAL A 153 -8.09 16.00 -18.29
C VAL A 153 -7.88 14.48 -18.38
N HIS A 154 -7.84 13.91 -19.58
CA HIS A 154 -7.56 12.49 -19.81
C HIS A 154 -6.24 12.06 -19.18
N HIS A 155 -5.17 12.86 -19.35
CA HIS A 155 -3.88 12.58 -18.75
C HIS A 155 -3.94 12.58 -17.22
N ILE A 156 -4.66 13.52 -16.60
CA ILE A 156 -4.86 13.59 -15.15
C ILE A 156 -5.64 12.34 -14.65
N ILE A 157 -6.77 12.03 -15.28
CA ILE A 157 -7.61 10.87 -14.88
C ILE A 157 -6.89 9.53 -15.07
N LYS A 158 -6.08 9.41 -16.14
CA LYS A 158 -5.22 8.24 -16.39
C LYS A 158 -4.19 8.03 -15.29
N ASN A 159 -3.58 9.13 -14.80
CA ASN A 159 -2.46 9.15 -13.86
C ASN A 159 -2.84 9.84 -12.54
N ARG A 160 -4.02 9.58 -12.02
CA ARG A 160 -4.63 10.31 -10.89
C ARG A 160 -3.88 10.24 -9.56
N GLY A 161 -2.77 9.48 -9.48
CA GLY A 161 -1.96 9.37 -8.26
C GLY A 161 -2.47 8.33 -7.27
N HIS A 162 -1.82 8.28 -6.11
CA HIS A 162 -2.17 7.35 -5.02
C HIS A 162 -3.12 8.01 -4.00
N PHE A 163 -3.68 7.17 -3.11
CA PHE A 163 -4.65 7.55 -2.07
C PHE A 163 -4.08 7.31 -0.66
N LEU A 164 -2.77 7.48 -0.48
CA LEU A 164 -2.11 7.24 0.80
C LEU A 164 -2.53 8.25 1.88
N PHE A 165 -2.78 9.50 1.47
CA PHE A 165 -3.17 10.59 2.35
C PHE A 165 -4.66 10.90 2.22
N ASP A 166 -5.30 11.25 3.34
CA ASP A 166 -6.72 11.65 3.34
C ASP A 166 -6.90 13.09 2.83
N SER A 167 -5.92 13.95 3.06
CA SER A 167 -5.95 15.35 2.59
C SER A 167 -4.61 15.81 2.03
N LEU A 168 -4.63 16.88 1.23
CA LEU A 168 -3.40 17.50 0.72
C LEU A 168 -2.55 18.07 1.88
N GLY A 169 -3.20 18.61 2.91
CA GLY A 169 -2.51 19.13 4.09
C GLY A 169 -1.73 18.06 4.83
N GLU A 170 -2.25 16.84 4.92
CA GLU A 170 -1.53 15.70 5.52
C GLU A 170 -0.30 15.33 4.68
N ALA A 171 -0.41 15.30 3.35
CA ALA A 171 0.70 14.99 2.47
C ALA A 171 1.86 16.02 2.54
N GLN A 172 1.57 17.25 2.93
CA GLN A 172 2.53 18.35 3.02
C GLN A 172 3.01 18.64 4.44
N ASN A 173 2.37 18.06 5.45
CA ASN A 173 2.67 18.33 6.86
C ASN A 173 3.68 17.31 7.43
N PHE A 174 4.95 17.69 7.44
CA PHE A 174 6.02 16.85 8.00
C PHE A 174 5.78 16.45 9.46
N GLY A 175 5.37 17.40 10.31
CA GLY A 175 5.15 17.13 11.74
C GLY A 175 4.08 16.05 11.99
N SER A 176 3.00 16.04 11.19
CA SER A 176 1.96 15.01 11.26
C SER A 176 2.48 13.64 10.83
N ILE A 177 3.27 13.59 9.74
CA ILE A 177 3.84 12.35 9.20
C ILE A 177 4.89 11.79 10.16
N TYR A 178 5.77 12.66 10.66
CA TYR A 178 6.80 12.29 11.62
C TYR A 178 6.20 11.84 12.96
N GLY A 179 5.20 12.55 13.47
CA GLY A 179 4.50 12.16 14.70
C GLY A 179 3.89 10.76 14.58
N ALA A 180 3.21 10.46 13.47
CA ALA A 180 2.64 9.13 13.23
C ALA A 180 3.70 8.03 13.16
N PHE A 181 4.88 8.30 12.62
CA PHE A 181 6.02 7.37 12.59
C PHE A 181 6.60 7.16 14.00
N ARG A 182 6.86 8.24 14.74
CA ARG A 182 7.40 8.21 16.11
C ARG A 182 6.49 7.43 17.05
N ASP A 183 5.20 7.81 17.08
CA ASP A 183 4.22 7.24 17.99
C ASP A 183 4.05 5.73 17.72
N TYR A 184 4.06 5.31 16.46
CA TYR A 184 3.99 3.90 16.09
C TYR A 184 5.21 3.08 16.56
N LEU A 185 6.44 3.61 16.38
CA LEU A 185 7.64 2.92 16.86
C LEU A 185 7.67 2.82 18.38
N GLN A 186 7.22 3.84 19.06
CA GLN A 186 7.15 3.85 20.51
C GLN A 186 6.10 2.87 21.04
N GLU A 187 4.92 2.82 20.41
CA GLU A 187 3.81 1.99 20.84
C GLU A 187 4.00 0.50 20.50
N GLU A 188 4.43 0.18 19.28
CA GLU A 188 4.49 -1.20 18.79
C GLU A 188 5.83 -1.89 19.04
N TYR A 189 6.91 -1.12 19.14
CA TYR A 189 8.27 -1.68 19.27
C TYR A 189 8.99 -1.25 20.54
N GLU A 190 8.32 -0.51 21.44
CA GLU A 190 8.93 0.07 22.66
C GLU A 190 10.23 0.83 22.35
N CYS A 191 10.37 1.33 21.11
CA CYS A 191 11.55 2.02 20.65
C CYS A 191 11.42 3.51 20.98
N ALA A 192 12.25 4.00 21.90
CA ALA A 192 12.29 5.44 22.19
C ALA A 192 12.80 6.18 20.94
N VAL A 193 11.98 7.10 20.42
CA VAL A 193 12.29 7.92 19.25
C VAL A 193 12.35 9.37 19.70
N GLU A 194 13.56 9.81 20.02
CA GLU A 194 13.84 11.20 20.40
C GLU A 194 14.70 11.86 19.32
N CYS A 195 14.15 12.89 18.68
CA CYS A 195 14.87 13.71 17.72
C CYS A 195 15.21 15.05 18.33
N THR A 196 16.47 15.46 18.27
CA THR A 196 16.94 16.74 18.82
C THR A 196 16.40 17.93 18.04
N ASP A 197 16.19 17.79 16.74
CA ASP A 197 15.61 18.81 15.85
C ASP A 197 14.84 18.16 14.69
N GLU A 198 13.51 18.15 14.82
CA GLU A 198 12.62 17.59 13.81
C GLU A 198 12.66 18.34 12.47
N LYS A 199 12.89 19.67 12.51
CA LYS A 199 13.01 20.47 11.28
C LYS A 199 14.30 20.15 10.53
N ALA A 200 15.40 19.97 11.27
CA ALA A 200 16.67 19.55 10.70
C ALA A 200 16.56 18.15 10.09
N PHE A 201 15.83 17.22 10.72
CA PHE A 201 15.57 15.90 10.15
C PHE A 201 14.81 16.00 8.82
N GLY A 202 13.75 16.79 8.76
CA GLY A 202 13.04 17.06 7.51
C GLY A 202 13.95 17.65 6.42
N ALA A 203 14.84 18.59 6.78
CA ALA A 203 15.81 19.16 5.85
C ALA A 203 16.82 18.12 5.32
N VAL A 204 17.31 17.23 6.19
CA VAL A 204 18.21 16.13 5.80
C VAL A 204 17.56 15.18 4.79
N LEU A 205 16.29 14.83 4.99
CA LEU A 205 15.57 13.97 4.05
C LEU A 205 15.51 14.58 2.63
N LYS A 206 15.34 15.89 2.54
CA LYS A 206 15.25 16.65 1.27
C LYS A 206 16.60 16.95 0.62
N ASP A 207 17.70 16.95 1.37
CA ASP A 207 19.00 17.42 0.90
C ASP A 207 19.61 16.52 -0.18
N LYS A 208 19.60 16.99 -1.43
CA LYS A 208 20.18 16.27 -2.58
C LYS A 208 21.70 16.27 -2.65
N SER A 209 22.35 17.18 -1.93
CA SER A 209 23.81 17.23 -1.91
C SER A 209 24.41 16.07 -1.13
N LEU A 210 23.62 15.44 -0.27
CA LEU A 210 24.01 14.31 0.55
C LEU A 210 23.68 12.96 -0.11
N SER A 211 24.66 12.07 -0.17
CA SER A 211 24.40 10.67 -0.52
C SER A 211 23.48 10.01 0.51
N LYS A 212 22.75 8.94 0.11
CA LYS A 212 21.86 8.17 1.01
C LYS A 212 22.53 7.76 2.31
N SER A 213 23.78 7.28 2.22
CA SER A 213 24.59 6.92 3.41
C SER A 213 24.90 8.12 4.29
N ARG A 214 25.19 9.29 3.70
CA ARG A 214 25.48 10.51 4.46
C ARG A 214 24.21 11.08 5.09
N LYS A 215 23.07 11.08 4.37
CA LYS A 215 21.76 11.41 4.94
C LYS A 215 21.47 10.53 6.17
N THR A 216 21.64 9.21 6.03
CA THR A 216 21.43 8.27 7.14
C THR A 216 22.34 8.57 8.33
N ALA A 217 23.60 8.89 8.09
CA ALA A 217 24.55 9.23 9.18
C ALA A 217 24.12 10.51 9.91
N VAL A 218 23.79 11.58 9.17
CA VAL A 218 23.33 12.85 9.77
C VAL A 218 21.99 12.68 10.49
N ALA A 219 21.04 11.93 9.89
CA ALA A 219 19.81 11.60 10.57
C ALA A 219 20.06 10.83 11.87
N ALA A 220 20.91 9.82 11.85
CA ALA A 220 21.27 9.06 13.06
C ALA A 220 21.93 9.92 14.16
N GLU A 221 22.73 10.92 13.78
CA GLU A 221 23.27 11.92 14.72
C GLU A 221 22.17 12.74 15.40
N LEU A 222 21.15 13.20 14.64
CA LEU A 222 20.00 13.94 15.18
C LEU A 222 19.16 13.13 16.17
N PHE A 223 19.15 11.80 16.01
CA PHE A 223 18.45 10.88 16.92
C PHE A 223 19.38 10.30 18.00
N GLY A 224 20.65 10.67 18.03
CA GLY A 224 21.61 10.16 19.01
C GLY A 224 21.84 8.64 18.92
N VAL A 225 21.64 8.03 17.76
CA VAL A 225 21.67 6.57 17.56
C VAL A 225 22.76 6.13 16.59
N THR A 226 23.20 4.91 16.78
CA THR A 226 24.12 4.22 15.87
C THR A 226 23.55 2.87 15.48
N LYS A 227 24.06 2.27 14.42
CA LYS A 227 23.66 0.92 14.01
C LYS A 227 23.84 -0.13 15.14
N LYS A 228 24.72 0.11 16.11
CA LYS A 228 24.96 -0.81 17.25
C LYS A 228 24.04 -0.51 18.43
N SER A 229 23.77 0.77 18.74
CA SER A 229 22.94 1.15 19.89
C SER A 229 21.44 0.94 19.66
N ALA A 230 20.95 1.20 18.44
CA ALA A 230 19.54 1.07 18.06
C ALA A 230 19.42 0.59 16.60
N PRO A 231 19.67 -0.69 16.32
CA PRO A 231 19.73 -1.21 14.94
C PRO A 231 18.40 -1.02 14.19
N GLN A 232 17.27 -1.20 14.84
CA GLN A 232 15.96 -1.03 14.24
C GLN A 232 15.68 0.42 13.84
N LEU A 233 15.86 1.37 14.77
CA LEU A 233 15.64 2.79 14.46
C LEU A 233 16.61 3.27 13.36
N TYR A 234 17.88 2.82 13.42
CA TYR A 234 18.85 3.12 12.38
C TYR A 234 18.41 2.59 11.01
N ALA A 235 17.85 1.38 10.95
CA ALA A 235 17.30 0.81 9.71
C ALA A 235 16.08 1.61 9.20
N CYS A 236 15.19 2.05 10.10
CA CYS A 236 14.06 2.92 9.75
C CYS A 236 14.53 4.25 9.13
N LEU A 237 15.52 4.91 9.76
CA LEU A 237 16.10 6.16 9.25
C LEU A 237 16.80 5.95 7.90
N ALA A 238 17.54 4.85 7.74
CA ALA A 238 18.20 4.51 6.48
C ALA A 238 17.17 4.30 5.34
N LEU A 239 16.08 3.58 5.62
CA LEU A 239 15.00 3.37 4.65
C LEU A 239 14.28 4.67 4.30
N ALA A 240 14.02 5.55 5.28
CA ALA A 240 13.46 6.88 5.05
C ALA A 240 14.37 7.77 4.19
N CYS A 241 15.70 7.60 4.29
CA CYS A 241 16.68 8.24 3.43
C CYS A 241 16.83 7.57 2.04
N GLY A 242 16.03 6.55 1.73
CA GLY A 242 16.04 5.84 0.45
C GLY A 242 17.14 4.79 0.30
N ALA A 243 17.79 4.37 1.38
CA ALA A 243 18.75 3.28 1.36
C ALA A 243 18.05 1.93 1.32
N THR A 244 18.78 0.90 0.84
CA THR A 244 18.29 -0.50 0.94
C THR A 244 18.60 -1.02 2.34
N VAL A 245 17.62 -1.59 3.02
CA VAL A 245 17.77 -2.16 4.36
C VAL A 245 17.31 -3.62 4.38
N LYS A 246 17.87 -4.42 5.29
CA LYS A 246 17.43 -5.79 5.51
C LYS A 246 16.16 -5.79 6.35
N LEU A 247 15.17 -6.61 5.97
CA LEU A 247 13.91 -6.72 6.71
C LEU A 247 14.13 -7.18 8.16
N LYS A 248 15.10 -8.07 8.39
CA LYS A 248 15.45 -8.51 9.73
C LYS A 248 15.92 -7.37 10.65
N ASP A 249 16.70 -6.42 10.12
CA ASP A 249 17.18 -5.27 10.89
C ASP A 249 16.04 -4.26 11.12
N LEU A 250 15.15 -4.10 10.11
CA LEU A 250 14.01 -3.18 10.16
C LEU A 250 12.95 -3.62 11.18
N LEU A 251 12.69 -4.92 11.28
CA LEU A 251 11.62 -5.48 12.12
C LEU A 251 12.14 -6.20 13.36
N ASN A 252 13.45 -6.21 13.55
CA ASN A 252 14.13 -6.93 14.63
C ASN A 252 13.71 -8.42 14.70
N ASP A 253 13.74 -9.08 13.52
CA ASP A 253 13.29 -10.48 13.35
C ASP A 253 14.24 -11.23 12.42
N ASP A 254 15.08 -12.09 13.02
CA ASP A 254 16.09 -12.85 12.28
C ASP A 254 15.48 -13.88 11.31
N THR A 255 14.23 -14.29 11.49
CA THR A 255 13.57 -15.24 10.57
C THR A 255 13.38 -14.65 9.17
N LEU A 256 13.33 -13.33 9.05
CA LEU A 256 13.22 -12.63 7.78
C LEU A 256 14.53 -12.60 6.97
N ALA A 257 15.63 -13.11 7.52
CA ALA A 257 16.89 -13.23 6.78
C ALA A 257 16.81 -14.26 5.65
N GLU A 258 15.96 -15.29 5.79
CA GLU A 258 15.76 -16.38 4.84
C GLU A 258 14.52 -16.16 3.96
N ALA A 259 13.85 -15.01 4.09
CA ALA A 259 12.70 -14.68 3.26
C ALA A 259 13.09 -14.57 1.78
N GLU A 260 12.18 -14.86 0.88
CA GLU A 260 12.39 -14.73 -0.58
C GLU A 260 12.86 -13.33 -0.98
N LYS A 261 12.42 -12.31 -0.25
CA LYS A 261 12.88 -10.91 -0.36
C LYS A 261 13.40 -10.39 0.97
N PRO A 262 14.69 -10.65 1.31
CA PRO A 262 15.22 -10.32 2.64
C PRO A 262 15.53 -8.84 2.85
N SER A 263 15.37 -8.00 1.82
CA SER A 263 15.67 -6.56 1.88
C SER A 263 14.64 -5.72 1.16
N ILE A 264 14.50 -4.47 1.60
CA ILE A 264 13.53 -3.50 1.09
C ILE A 264 14.21 -2.16 0.76
N ALA A 265 13.73 -1.51 -0.30
CA ALA A 265 14.07 -0.14 -0.66
C ALA A 265 12.88 0.50 -1.37
N PHE A 266 12.68 1.81 -1.21
CA PHE A 266 11.59 2.55 -1.87
C PHE A 266 11.91 2.98 -3.30
N THR A 267 13.10 2.65 -3.78
CA THR A 267 13.54 2.92 -5.15
C THR A 267 13.42 1.66 -6.02
N GLY A 268 13.42 1.83 -7.35
CA GLY A 268 13.38 0.71 -8.27
C GLY A 268 12.00 0.07 -8.43
N SER A 269 11.88 -1.22 -8.13
CA SER A 269 10.66 -2.02 -8.31
C SER A 269 9.78 -2.11 -7.06
N TYR A 270 9.86 -1.14 -6.12
CA TYR A 270 9.08 -1.21 -4.88
C TYR A 270 7.57 -1.37 -5.14
N GLU A 271 7.00 -0.57 -6.04
CA GLU A 271 5.57 -0.62 -6.35
C GLU A 271 5.12 -1.97 -6.90
N ASP A 272 5.98 -2.63 -7.67
CA ASP A 272 5.71 -3.96 -8.20
C ASP A 272 5.77 -5.04 -7.10
N ASN A 273 6.64 -4.85 -6.12
CA ASN A 273 6.91 -5.77 -5.01
C ASN A 273 6.09 -5.46 -3.74
N GLU A 274 5.42 -4.31 -3.66
CA GLU A 274 4.65 -3.89 -2.47
C GLU A 274 3.62 -4.95 -2.02
N PRO A 275 2.84 -5.61 -2.92
CA PRO A 275 1.91 -6.66 -2.50
C PRO A 275 2.60 -7.87 -1.86
N GLU A 276 3.83 -8.19 -2.27
CA GLU A 276 4.62 -9.28 -1.70
C GLU A 276 5.10 -8.92 -0.28
N TYR A 277 5.63 -7.69 -0.10
CA TYR A 277 5.98 -7.20 1.23
C TYR A 277 4.78 -7.15 2.16
N GLN A 278 3.63 -6.73 1.67
CA GLN A 278 2.39 -6.70 2.44
C GLN A 278 1.97 -8.11 2.87
N SER A 279 2.10 -9.11 2.00
CA SER A 279 1.80 -10.51 2.31
C SER A 279 2.81 -11.11 3.30
N LEU A 280 4.09 -10.79 3.15
CA LEU A 280 5.17 -11.30 4.00
C LEU A 280 5.15 -10.72 5.41
N LEU A 281 4.87 -9.42 5.53
CA LEU A 281 4.98 -8.69 6.77
C LEU A 281 3.65 -8.58 7.54
N GLU A 282 2.53 -8.83 6.87
CA GLU A 282 1.18 -8.73 7.44
C GLU A 282 0.96 -7.40 8.20
N GLU A 283 0.65 -7.46 9.49
CA GLU A 283 0.42 -6.27 10.33
C GLU A 283 1.68 -5.40 10.49
N ARG A 284 2.86 -6.02 10.45
CA ARG A 284 4.15 -5.29 10.55
C ARG A 284 4.45 -4.43 9.31
N PHE A 285 3.72 -4.62 8.21
CA PHE A 285 3.82 -3.76 7.03
C PHE A 285 3.45 -2.30 7.33
N ASP A 286 2.71 -2.04 8.38
CA ASP A 286 2.35 -0.69 8.82
C ASP A 286 3.56 0.19 9.16
N LEU A 287 4.65 -0.40 9.69
CA LEU A 287 5.91 0.33 9.88
C LEU A 287 6.47 0.80 8.54
N VAL A 288 6.45 -0.08 7.54
CA VAL A 288 6.93 0.26 6.18
C VAL A 288 6.12 1.41 5.57
N VAL A 289 4.78 1.39 5.74
CA VAL A 289 3.89 2.46 5.26
C VAL A 289 4.22 3.81 5.89
N ARG A 290 4.53 3.85 7.20
CA ARG A 290 4.87 5.09 7.90
C ARG A 290 6.24 5.63 7.49
N ILE A 291 7.23 4.75 7.33
CA ILE A 291 8.54 5.15 6.82
C ILE A 291 8.42 5.63 5.37
N LYS A 292 7.59 4.94 4.57
CA LYS A 292 7.32 5.35 3.19
C LYS A 292 6.69 6.73 3.13
N ALA A 293 5.81 7.09 4.05
CA ALA A 293 5.22 8.43 4.10
C ALA A 293 6.28 9.52 4.31
N LEU A 294 7.30 9.29 5.14
CA LEU A 294 8.44 10.21 5.30
C LEU A 294 9.25 10.36 4.00
N TYR A 295 9.56 9.23 3.37
CA TYR A 295 10.26 9.20 2.09
C TYR A 295 9.47 9.91 0.99
N ASP A 296 8.18 9.59 0.86
CA ASP A 296 7.29 10.16 -0.16
C ASP A 296 7.11 11.67 0.03
N TRP A 297 7.05 12.14 1.30
CA TRP A 297 7.01 13.57 1.59
C TRP A 297 8.24 14.30 1.08
N ALA A 298 9.44 13.76 1.32
CA ALA A 298 10.68 14.37 0.85
C ALA A 298 10.77 14.38 -0.69
N ILE A 299 10.40 13.29 -1.34
CA ILE A 299 10.37 13.19 -2.81
C ILE A 299 9.29 14.09 -3.42
N LEU A 300 8.12 14.20 -2.77
CA LEU A 300 7.05 15.08 -3.26
C LEU A 300 7.46 16.55 -3.24
N ASP A 301 8.10 16.99 -2.16
CA ASP A 301 8.65 18.35 -2.07
C ASP A 301 9.71 18.60 -3.15
N GLU A 302 10.55 17.61 -3.41
CA GLU A 302 11.52 17.63 -4.50
C GLU A 302 10.86 17.74 -5.87
N ILE A 303 9.82 16.94 -6.15
CA ILE A 303 9.10 16.96 -7.41
C ILE A 303 8.45 18.32 -7.64
N LEU A 304 7.87 18.90 -6.60
CA LEU A 304 7.22 20.21 -6.68
C LEU A 304 8.21 21.38 -6.73
N ALA A 305 9.39 21.24 -6.12
CA ALA A 305 10.46 22.24 -6.13
C ALA A 305 9.97 23.67 -5.81
N GLY A 306 9.01 23.80 -4.89
CA GLY A 306 8.39 25.08 -4.52
C GLY A 306 7.25 25.55 -5.43
N HIS A 307 6.93 24.81 -6.49
CA HIS A 307 5.78 25.14 -7.36
C HIS A 307 4.45 24.74 -6.72
N GLN A 308 3.40 25.49 -7.07
CA GLN A 308 2.06 25.26 -6.54
C GLN A 308 1.34 24.10 -7.23
N TYR A 309 1.61 23.89 -8.49
CA TYR A 309 1.00 22.87 -9.34
C TYR A 309 2.05 21.93 -9.91
N LEU A 310 1.64 20.67 -10.10
CA LEU A 310 2.52 19.64 -10.63
C LEU A 310 3.00 19.95 -12.06
N CYS A 311 2.13 20.50 -12.91
CA CYS A 311 2.50 20.86 -14.29
C CYS A 311 3.61 21.90 -14.33
N GLU A 312 3.58 22.92 -13.46
CA GLU A 312 4.64 23.95 -13.37
C GLU A 312 6.00 23.30 -13.09
N ALA A 313 6.07 22.47 -12.04
CA ALA A 313 7.29 21.76 -11.69
C ALA A 313 7.80 20.86 -12.83
N LYS A 314 6.88 20.16 -13.52
CA LYS A 314 7.23 19.29 -14.64
C LYS A 314 7.68 20.06 -15.88
N VAL A 315 7.13 21.23 -16.14
CA VAL A 315 7.62 22.14 -17.20
C VAL A 315 9.02 22.65 -16.86
N ALA A 316 9.24 23.10 -15.62
CA ALA A 316 10.58 23.52 -15.16
C ALA A 316 11.62 22.41 -15.31
N THR A 317 11.26 21.18 -14.93
CA THR A 317 12.12 19.99 -15.12
C THR A 317 12.47 19.75 -16.59
N TYR A 318 11.51 19.92 -17.50
CA TYR A 318 11.76 19.78 -18.94
C TYR A 318 12.72 20.83 -19.48
N GLU A 319 12.52 22.09 -19.14
CA GLU A 319 13.39 23.18 -19.59
C GLU A 319 14.80 23.05 -18.99
N GLN A 320 14.92 22.60 -17.74
CA GLN A 320 16.22 22.25 -17.14
C GLN A 320 16.91 21.15 -17.94
N HIS A 321 16.23 20.04 -18.23
CA HIS A 321 16.80 18.94 -19.03
C HIS A 321 17.28 19.43 -20.41
N LYS A 322 16.51 20.28 -21.08
CA LYS A 322 16.83 20.85 -22.38
C LYS A 322 18.06 21.76 -22.32
N THR A 323 18.15 22.59 -21.30
CA THR A 323 19.30 23.46 -21.06
C THR A 323 20.57 22.64 -20.76
N ASP A 324 20.47 21.67 -19.88
CA ASP A 324 21.56 20.74 -19.55
C ASP A 324 22.04 19.97 -20.78
N LEU A 325 21.13 19.50 -21.62
CA LEU A 325 21.45 18.81 -22.86
C LEU A 325 22.22 19.71 -23.84
N GLN A 326 21.80 20.97 -23.98
CA GLN A 326 22.50 21.93 -24.81
C GLN A 326 23.91 22.22 -24.29
N ARG A 327 24.06 22.43 -22.98
CA ARG A 327 25.37 22.65 -22.33
C ARG A 327 26.29 21.44 -22.50
N LEU A 328 25.78 20.23 -22.26
CA LEU A 328 26.54 19.00 -22.48
C LEU A 328 26.99 18.83 -23.93
N LYS A 329 26.10 19.08 -24.91
CA LYS A 329 26.45 19.01 -26.33
C LYS A 329 27.52 20.03 -26.71
N THR A 330 27.44 21.24 -26.17
CA THR A 330 28.44 22.28 -26.38
C THR A 330 29.79 21.88 -25.80
N TYR A 331 29.82 21.43 -24.55
CA TYR A 331 31.04 20.95 -23.90
C TYR A 331 31.70 19.83 -24.69
N VAL A 332 30.91 18.79 -25.04
CA VAL A 332 31.43 17.65 -25.80
C VAL A 332 31.98 18.06 -27.18
N LYS A 333 31.30 18.95 -27.88
CA LYS A 333 31.78 19.45 -29.18
C LYS A 333 33.09 20.26 -29.05
N THR A 334 33.21 21.04 -27.99
CA THR A 334 34.36 21.91 -27.76
C THR A 334 35.59 21.14 -27.28
N TYR A 335 35.41 20.27 -26.31
CA TYR A 335 36.53 19.66 -25.59
C TYR A 335 36.72 18.16 -25.83
N ARG A 336 35.69 17.44 -26.33
CA ARG A 336 35.67 15.98 -26.52
C ARG A 336 34.90 15.57 -27.77
N SER A 337 35.16 16.22 -28.87
CA SER A 337 34.40 16.05 -30.11
C SER A 337 34.37 14.60 -30.63
N GLU A 338 35.40 13.81 -30.35
CA GLU A 338 35.52 12.38 -30.65
C GLU A 338 34.46 11.54 -29.94
N LEU A 339 33.97 11.98 -28.79
CA LEU A 339 32.95 11.26 -27.99
C LEU A 339 31.50 11.57 -28.45
N TYR A 340 31.29 12.59 -29.28
CA TYR A 340 29.95 13.07 -29.61
C TYR A 340 29.02 11.96 -30.16
N LYS A 341 29.52 11.19 -31.12
CA LYS A 341 28.73 10.08 -31.69
C LYS A 341 28.45 8.99 -30.66
N LYS A 342 29.46 8.65 -29.85
CA LYS A 342 29.36 7.61 -28.80
C LYS A 342 28.32 7.99 -27.74
N ILE A 343 28.27 9.25 -27.33
CA ILE A 343 27.33 9.71 -26.30
C ILE A 343 25.92 9.87 -26.85
N PHE A 344 25.74 10.50 -28.02
CA PHE A 344 24.42 11.01 -28.47
C PHE A 344 23.79 10.26 -29.64
N LYS A 345 24.52 9.36 -30.34
CA LYS A 345 24.04 8.78 -31.59
C LYS A 345 24.04 7.25 -31.66
N LEU A 346 24.90 6.59 -30.90
CA LEU A 346 25.08 5.14 -31.01
C LEU A 346 24.38 4.43 -29.86
N SER A 347 23.55 3.44 -30.19
CA SER A 347 23.10 2.45 -29.19
C SER A 347 24.28 1.54 -28.85
N SER A 348 24.49 1.30 -27.58
CA SER A 348 25.58 0.46 -27.07
C SER A 348 25.21 -0.08 -25.67
N LYS A 349 26.08 -0.94 -25.14
CA LYS A 349 25.98 -1.42 -23.75
C LYS A 349 26.38 -0.37 -22.71
N ASP A 350 26.89 0.80 -23.15
CA ASP A 350 27.22 1.91 -22.28
C ASP A 350 25.96 2.64 -21.77
N ASP A 351 26.05 3.22 -20.58
CA ASP A 351 24.99 4.07 -19.99
C ASP A 351 25.02 5.51 -20.57
N ASN A 352 25.09 5.62 -21.89
CA ASN A 352 25.19 6.88 -22.62
C ASN A 352 23.82 7.61 -22.73
N TYR A 353 23.77 8.77 -23.40
CA TYR A 353 22.54 9.54 -23.55
C TYR A 353 21.46 8.80 -24.34
N VAL A 354 21.83 7.94 -25.30
CA VAL A 354 20.86 7.12 -26.04
C VAL A 354 20.18 6.14 -25.10
N ALA A 355 20.95 5.41 -24.26
CA ALA A 355 20.42 4.53 -23.23
C ALA A 355 19.58 5.30 -22.19
N TYR A 356 20.03 6.50 -21.81
CA TYR A 356 19.32 7.35 -20.87
C TYR A 356 18.02 7.92 -21.46
N SER A 357 18.03 8.47 -22.67
CA SER A 357 16.83 9.01 -23.30
C SER A 357 15.76 7.94 -23.55
N GLY A 358 16.19 6.70 -23.78
CA GLY A 358 15.31 5.60 -24.15
C GLY A 358 14.90 5.62 -25.62
N HIS A 359 15.54 6.45 -26.44
CA HIS A 359 15.22 6.62 -27.87
C HIS A 359 16.48 6.71 -28.72
N ILE A 360 16.48 6.02 -29.84
CA ILE A 360 17.41 6.24 -30.94
C ILE A 360 16.61 6.50 -32.22
N LYS A 361 17.02 7.50 -33.01
CA LYS A 361 16.45 7.74 -34.33
C LYS A 361 17.47 7.37 -35.38
N GLU A 362 17.18 6.36 -36.16
CA GLU A 362 17.92 5.96 -37.35
C GLU A 362 17.03 6.13 -38.57
N ASN A 363 17.45 6.98 -39.52
CA ASN A 363 16.72 7.24 -40.77
C ASN A 363 15.22 7.58 -40.59
N GLY A 364 14.89 8.31 -39.51
CA GLY A 364 13.52 8.70 -39.21
C GLY A 364 12.68 7.66 -38.44
N HIS A 365 13.21 6.45 -38.22
CA HIS A 365 12.55 5.40 -37.46
C HIS A 365 13.18 5.24 -36.06
N THR A 366 12.39 4.72 -35.10
CA THR A 366 12.91 4.37 -33.78
C THR A 366 13.72 3.09 -33.89
N GLY A 367 15.04 3.18 -33.67
CA GLY A 367 15.92 2.01 -33.64
C GLY A 367 15.78 1.16 -32.37
N VAL A 368 16.33 -0.06 -32.43
CA VAL A 368 16.37 -0.95 -31.28
C VAL A 368 17.48 -0.52 -30.32
N LEU A 369 17.14 -0.41 -29.04
CA LEU A 369 18.08 -0.10 -27.97
C LEU A 369 18.74 -1.38 -27.43
N GLU A 370 20.06 -1.37 -27.30
CA GLU A 370 20.78 -2.46 -26.63
C GLU A 370 20.60 -2.42 -25.11
N LYS A 371 20.46 -1.23 -24.56
CA LYS A 371 20.34 -0.99 -23.11
C LYS A 371 19.56 0.28 -22.83
N THR A 372 18.90 0.31 -21.66
CA THR A 372 18.35 1.53 -21.05
C THR A 372 19.00 1.75 -19.69
N CYS A 373 19.13 3.01 -19.26
CA CYS A 373 19.69 3.35 -17.97
C CYS A 373 18.88 4.46 -17.25
N ASN A 374 19.08 4.57 -15.94
CA ASN A 374 18.54 5.65 -15.13
C ASN A 374 19.48 6.86 -15.09
N GLN A 375 19.05 7.94 -14.41
CA GLN A 375 19.83 9.18 -14.28
C GLN A 375 21.18 8.96 -13.56
N GLU A 376 21.17 8.19 -12.48
CA GLU A 376 22.37 7.92 -11.69
C GLU A 376 23.45 7.20 -12.50
N ALA A 377 23.06 6.14 -13.24
CA ALA A 377 23.95 5.40 -14.12
C ALA A 377 24.50 6.29 -15.26
N PHE A 378 23.64 7.14 -15.84
CA PHE A 378 24.06 8.10 -16.87
C PHE A 378 25.06 9.12 -16.31
N CYS A 379 24.82 9.70 -15.14
CA CYS A 379 25.76 10.61 -14.49
C CYS A 379 27.10 9.92 -14.16
N ALA A 380 27.07 8.68 -13.66
CA ALA A 380 28.28 7.89 -13.43
C ALA A 380 29.09 7.63 -14.72
N TYR A 381 28.38 7.36 -15.81
CA TYR A 381 28.99 7.23 -17.14
C TYR A 381 29.64 8.52 -17.60
N LEU A 382 28.96 9.68 -17.47
CA LEU A 382 29.51 11.00 -17.83
C LEU A 382 30.73 11.32 -16.98
N LYS A 383 30.66 11.12 -15.66
CA LYS A 383 31.81 11.33 -14.74
C LYS A 383 33.05 10.56 -15.17
N LYS A 384 32.86 9.29 -15.57
CA LYS A 384 33.96 8.43 -16.05
C LYS A 384 34.50 8.84 -17.41
N THR A 385 33.63 9.34 -18.31
CA THR A 385 33.93 9.49 -19.74
C THR A 385 34.42 10.86 -20.10
N LEU A 386 33.84 11.94 -19.50
CA LEU A 386 34.15 13.31 -19.91
C LEU A 386 35.43 13.84 -19.29
N GLY A 387 35.65 13.61 -17.98
CA GLY A 387 36.69 14.31 -17.22
C GLY A 387 36.41 15.82 -17.12
N ASP A 388 36.64 16.41 -15.96
CA ASP A 388 36.55 17.85 -15.77
C ASP A 388 37.80 18.48 -16.34
N ASN A 389 37.65 19.50 -17.22
CA ASN A 389 38.77 20.27 -17.77
C ASN A 389 39.11 21.54 -16.94
N GLY A 390 38.42 21.76 -15.83
CA GLY A 390 38.61 22.90 -14.94
C GLY A 390 38.05 24.24 -15.47
N ASP A 391 37.20 24.21 -16.51
CA ASP A 391 36.55 25.42 -17.02
C ASP A 391 35.42 25.86 -16.07
N PRO A 392 35.56 27.04 -15.42
CA PRO A 392 34.54 27.54 -14.48
C PRO A 392 33.13 27.65 -15.06
N ALA A 393 33.01 27.81 -16.38
CA ALA A 393 31.71 27.89 -17.07
C ALA A 393 30.89 26.59 -16.98
N TYR A 394 31.53 25.46 -16.65
CA TYR A 394 30.90 24.15 -16.54
C TYR A 394 31.00 23.53 -15.13
N ALA A 395 31.50 24.28 -14.16
CA ALA A 395 31.69 23.78 -12.78
C ALA A 395 30.38 23.25 -12.16
N ASP A 396 29.28 23.99 -12.32
CA ASP A 396 27.93 23.57 -11.86
C ASP A 396 27.41 22.34 -12.59
N MET A 397 27.69 22.19 -13.89
CA MET A 397 27.37 20.98 -14.66
C MET A 397 28.09 19.76 -14.09
N PHE A 398 29.40 19.88 -13.81
CA PHE A 398 30.17 18.78 -13.23
C PHE A 398 29.75 18.47 -11.80
N ALA A 399 29.42 19.49 -10.99
CA ALA A 399 28.88 19.28 -9.65
C ALA A 399 27.52 18.52 -9.71
N ALA A 400 26.63 18.86 -10.64
CA ALA A 400 25.37 18.15 -10.85
C ALA A 400 25.60 16.72 -11.34
N ILE A 401 26.58 16.47 -12.22
CA ILE A 401 26.97 15.10 -12.66
C ILE A 401 27.51 14.30 -11.48
N GLU A 402 28.33 14.90 -10.64
CA GLU A 402 28.90 14.24 -9.46
C GLU A 402 27.84 13.83 -8.44
N ASN A 403 26.86 14.69 -8.23
CA ASN A 403 25.73 14.47 -7.33
C ASN A 403 24.64 13.56 -7.93
N GLY A 404 24.75 13.16 -9.21
CA GLY A 404 23.74 12.32 -9.88
C GLY A 404 22.42 13.04 -10.20
N THR A 405 22.41 14.38 -10.19
CA THR A 405 21.20 15.20 -10.40
C THR A 405 21.11 15.83 -11.80
N PHE A 406 22.14 15.63 -12.62
CA PHE A 406 22.23 16.23 -13.95
C PHE A 406 21.17 15.68 -14.92
N MET A 407 20.54 16.56 -15.69
CA MET A 407 19.51 16.22 -16.71
C MET A 407 18.32 15.44 -16.15
N PRO A 408 17.53 15.99 -15.22
CA PRO A 408 16.36 15.31 -14.66
C PRO A 408 15.31 15.02 -15.74
N LYS A 409 14.52 13.95 -15.58
CA LYS A 409 13.38 13.60 -16.45
C LYS A 409 12.05 14.02 -15.85
N GLN A 410 11.11 14.49 -16.68
CA GLN A 410 9.74 14.78 -16.24
C GLN A 410 9.03 13.55 -15.68
N VAL A 411 9.29 12.38 -16.25
CA VAL A 411 8.70 11.10 -15.84
C VAL A 411 9.79 10.19 -15.32
N SER A 412 9.69 9.82 -14.05
CA SER A 412 10.54 8.86 -13.38
C SER A 412 9.68 7.90 -12.56
N LYS A 413 10.27 6.86 -12.00
CA LYS A 413 9.60 5.96 -11.07
C LYS A 413 9.14 6.69 -9.79
N ASP A 414 9.83 7.78 -9.42
CA ASP A 414 9.48 8.60 -8.26
C ASP A 414 8.12 9.31 -8.42
N ASN A 415 7.57 9.39 -9.63
CA ASN A 415 6.20 9.90 -9.84
C ASN A 415 5.11 9.08 -9.14
N GLY A 416 5.41 7.86 -8.68
CA GLY A 416 4.52 7.05 -7.85
C GLY A 416 4.14 7.70 -6.52
N VAL A 417 4.95 8.64 -6.02
CA VAL A 417 4.66 9.38 -4.77
C VAL A 417 3.62 10.49 -4.93
N ILE A 418 3.20 10.81 -6.15
CA ILE A 418 2.25 11.90 -6.41
C ILE A 418 0.86 11.52 -5.87
N PRO A 419 0.32 12.25 -4.88
CA PRO A 419 -1.00 11.96 -4.35
C PRO A 419 -2.10 12.46 -5.28
N MET A 420 -3.28 11.82 -5.18
CA MET A 420 -4.46 12.17 -5.95
C MET A 420 -4.87 13.64 -5.74
N GLN A 421 -4.71 14.16 -4.54
CA GLN A 421 -5.10 15.52 -4.18
C GLN A 421 -4.38 16.59 -5.01
N LEU A 422 -3.11 16.39 -5.38
CA LEU A 422 -2.40 17.30 -6.28
C LEU A 422 -2.96 17.25 -7.70
N GLN A 423 -3.24 16.06 -8.20
CA GLN A 423 -3.88 15.89 -9.51
C GLN A 423 -5.27 16.51 -9.54
N LYS A 424 -6.05 16.32 -8.46
CA LYS A 424 -7.37 16.93 -8.32
C LYS A 424 -7.31 18.46 -8.30
N LYS A 425 -6.41 19.04 -7.50
CA LYS A 425 -6.22 20.50 -7.42
C LYS A 425 -5.97 21.12 -8.79
N GLU A 426 -5.12 20.49 -9.59
CA GLU A 426 -4.81 20.93 -10.94
C GLU A 426 -6.00 20.74 -11.89
N LEU A 427 -6.70 19.59 -11.79
CA LEU A 427 -7.92 19.31 -12.54
C LEU A 427 -9.01 20.35 -12.27
N GLU A 428 -9.24 20.69 -11.02
CA GLU A 428 -10.22 21.73 -10.64
C GLU A 428 -9.85 23.07 -11.24
N GLY A 429 -8.59 23.50 -11.15
CA GLY A 429 -8.13 24.75 -11.75
C GLY A 429 -8.31 24.80 -13.27
N ILE A 430 -7.98 23.72 -13.98
CA ILE A 430 -8.19 23.62 -15.44
C ILE A 430 -9.69 23.71 -15.78
N LEU A 431 -10.54 22.95 -15.07
CA LEU A 431 -11.98 22.94 -15.33
C LEU A 431 -12.65 24.26 -14.96
N ASP A 432 -12.20 24.95 -13.91
CA ASP A 432 -12.72 26.27 -13.50
C ASP A 432 -12.46 27.35 -14.55
N ARG A 433 -11.33 27.27 -15.24
CA ARG A 433 -11.06 28.16 -16.39
C ARG A 433 -11.83 27.73 -17.63
N ALA A 434 -11.84 26.43 -17.93
CA ALA A 434 -12.46 25.88 -19.13
C ALA A 434 -13.99 26.12 -19.17
N GLN A 435 -14.69 26.13 -18.03
CA GLN A 435 -16.13 26.37 -17.98
C GLN A 435 -16.55 27.74 -18.49
N SER A 436 -15.64 28.74 -18.53
CA SER A 436 -15.92 30.08 -19.06
C SER A 436 -16.13 30.11 -20.57
N TYR A 437 -15.56 29.13 -21.30
CA TYR A 437 -15.66 29.02 -22.75
C TYR A 437 -16.17 27.66 -23.25
N LEU A 438 -16.37 26.69 -22.36
CA LEU A 438 -16.98 25.38 -22.62
C LEU A 438 -18.25 25.19 -21.76
N PRO A 439 -19.42 25.78 -22.20
CA PRO A 439 -20.64 25.81 -21.40
C PRO A 439 -21.13 24.41 -20.93
N PHE A 440 -20.91 23.37 -21.76
CA PHE A 440 -21.33 21.99 -21.42
C PHE A 440 -20.81 21.51 -20.07
N LEU A 441 -19.69 22.04 -19.58
CA LEU A 441 -19.12 21.68 -18.27
C LEU A 441 -20.02 22.08 -17.10
N THR A 442 -20.88 23.08 -17.29
CA THR A 442 -21.82 23.57 -16.28
C THR A 442 -23.24 22.99 -16.44
N GLU A 443 -23.49 22.23 -17.51
CA GLU A 443 -24.78 21.60 -17.76
C GLU A 443 -25.07 20.53 -16.70
N LYS A 444 -26.28 20.56 -16.18
CA LYS A 444 -26.77 19.57 -15.21
C LYS A 444 -27.67 18.56 -15.91
N ASP A 445 -27.50 17.30 -15.58
CA ASP A 445 -28.39 16.25 -16.02
C ASP A 445 -29.49 15.92 -14.97
N GLU A 446 -30.17 14.79 -15.17
CA GLU A 446 -31.22 14.27 -14.28
C GLU A 446 -30.71 13.99 -12.84
N THR A 447 -29.41 13.81 -12.65
CA THR A 447 -28.80 13.61 -11.30
C THR A 447 -28.60 14.94 -10.57
N GLY A 448 -28.80 16.09 -11.23
CA GLY A 448 -28.57 17.41 -10.71
C GLY A 448 -27.08 17.81 -10.65
N LEU A 449 -26.17 16.93 -11.07
CA LEU A 449 -24.72 17.18 -11.12
C LEU A 449 -24.31 17.76 -12.46
N THR A 450 -23.35 18.68 -12.42
CA THR A 450 -22.71 19.22 -13.61
C THR A 450 -21.72 18.20 -14.22
N VAL A 451 -21.40 18.36 -15.52
CA VAL A 451 -20.36 17.56 -16.17
C VAL A 451 -19.01 17.74 -15.44
N ARG A 452 -18.69 18.96 -14.99
CA ARG A 452 -17.51 19.27 -14.19
C ARG A 452 -17.45 18.41 -12.91
N GLU A 453 -18.53 18.36 -12.13
CA GLU A 453 -18.59 17.57 -10.89
C GLU A 453 -18.41 16.07 -11.16
N LYS A 454 -18.97 15.57 -12.26
CA LYS A 454 -18.78 14.18 -12.68
C LYS A 454 -17.32 13.87 -13.04
N ILE A 455 -16.64 14.77 -13.76
CA ILE A 455 -15.22 14.62 -14.08
C ILE A 455 -14.37 14.60 -12.81
N ILE A 456 -14.64 15.48 -11.84
CA ILE A 456 -13.94 15.47 -10.56
C ILE A 456 -14.16 14.16 -9.84
N SER A 457 -15.38 13.61 -9.85
CA SER A 457 -15.69 12.32 -9.24
C SER A 457 -14.90 11.16 -9.86
N LEU A 458 -14.60 11.19 -11.17
CA LEU A 458 -13.71 10.19 -11.81
C LEU A 458 -12.30 10.20 -11.20
N CYS A 459 -11.81 11.37 -10.78
CA CYS A 459 -10.51 11.49 -10.12
C CYS A 459 -10.54 10.94 -8.71
N GLU A 460 -11.55 11.30 -7.92
CA GLU A 460 -11.64 11.00 -6.49
C GLU A 460 -12.14 9.60 -6.18
N HIS A 461 -13.07 9.08 -7.00
CA HIS A 461 -13.79 7.86 -6.64
C HIS A 461 -12.86 6.65 -6.54
N ARG A 462 -12.93 5.98 -5.38
CA ARG A 462 -12.28 4.70 -5.11
C ARG A 462 -13.36 3.68 -4.75
N ILE A 463 -13.41 2.59 -5.51
CA ILE A 463 -14.31 1.48 -5.17
C ILE A 463 -13.77 0.80 -3.92
N PRO A 464 -14.53 0.75 -2.82
CA PRO A 464 -14.11 0.03 -1.63
C PRO A 464 -13.82 -1.44 -1.94
N TYR A 465 -12.76 -1.98 -1.35
CA TYR A 465 -12.34 -3.35 -1.64
C TYR A 465 -13.40 -4.39 -1.27
N TYR A 466 -14.14 -4.13 -0.20
CA TYR A 466 -15.20 -5.00 0.29
C TYR A 466 -16.43 -5.08 -0.61
N VAL A 467 -16.59 -4.17 -1.57
CA VAL A 467 -17.65 -4.25 -2.58
C VAL A 467 -17.38 -5.37 -3.60
N GLY A 468 -16.10 -5.66 -3.85
CA GLY A 468 -15.68 -6.73 -4.73
C GLY A 468 -15.92 -6.48 -6.22
N PRO A 469 -16.15 -7.55 -7.02
CA PRO A 469 -16.41 -7.42 -8.44
C PRO A 469 -17.73 -6.72 -8.70
N LEU A 470 -17.73 -5.65 -9.51
CA LEU A 470 -18.96 -4.94 -9.91
C LEU A 470 -19.81 -5.74 -10.92
N ASN A 471 -19.20 -6.70 -11.61
CA ASN A 471 -19.91 -7.54 -12.56
C ASN A 471 -20.78 -8.57 -11.84
N LYS A 472 -22.10 -8.40 -11.92
CA LYS A 472 -23.09 -9.31 -11.33
C LYS A 472 -23.03 -10.75 -11.84
N HIS A 473 -22.42 -10.98 -13.01
CA HIS A 473 -22.26 -12.33 -13.58
C HIS A 473 -21.00 -13.05 -13.07
N SER A 474 -20.18 -12.39 -12.25
CA SER A 474 -19.08 -13.06 -11.58
C SER A 474 -19.61 -14.05 -10.57
N LYS A 475 -19.17 -15.31 -10.64
CA LYS A 475 -19.53 -16.36 -9.65
C LYS A 475 -19.16 -16.03 -8.20
N LYS A 476 -18.31 -15.01 -8.01
CA LYS A 476 -17.85 -14.52 -6.70
C LYS A 476 -18.23 -13.05 -6.47
N ALA A 477 -19.31 -12.58 -7.11
CA ALA A 477 -19.84 -11.25 -6.85
C ALA A 477 -20.80 -11.33 -5.65
N TRP A 478 -20.50 -10.55 -4.64
CA TRP A 478 -21.35 -10.38 -3.45
C TRP A 478 -21.92 -8.97 -3.34
N ILE A 479 -21.64 -8.11 -4.32
CA ILE A 479 -22.16 -6.76 -4.38
C ILE A 479 -23.70 -6.76 -4.36
N VAL A 480 -24.29 -6.02 -3.44
CA VAL A 480 -25.72 -5.75 -3.39
C VAL A 480 -26.02 -4.46 -4.13
N ARG A 481 -26.81 -4.55 -5.21
CA ARG A 481 -27.12 -3.44 -6.11
C ARG A 481 -28.59 -3.07 -6.01
N LYS A 482 -28.85 -1.78 -6.00
CA LYS A 482 -30.14 -1.18 -6.31
C LYS A 482 -30.28 -1.04 -7.83
N GLU A 483 -31.41 -0.58 -8.31
CA GLU A 483 -31.63 -0.34 -9.73
C GLU A 483 -30.71 0.75 -10.29
N GLY A 484 -30.30 0.60 -11.53
CA GLY A 484 -29.50 1.56 -12.25
C GLY A 484 -28.08 1.08 -12.63
N LYS A 485 -27.45 1.85 -13.50
CA LYS A 485 -26.05 1.68 -13.89
C LYS A 485 -25.13 2.35 -12.87
N ILE A 486 -24.08 1.65 -12.49
CA ILE A 486 -23.11 2.16 -11.51
C ILE A 486 -22.17 3.13 -12.21
N TYR A 487 -22.08 4.34 -11.66
CA TYR A 487 -21.11 5.38 -12.01
C TYR A 487 -20.37 5.84 -10.75
N PRO A 488 -19.20 6.47 -10.88
CA PRO A 488 -18.51 7.07 -9.73
C PRO A 488 -19.35 8.07 -8.94
N TRP A 489 -20.15 8.86 -9.62
CA TRP A 489 -20.98 9.93 -9.03
C TRP A 489 -22.34 9.47 -8.45
N ASN A 490 -22.78 8.25 -8.74
CA ASN A 490 -24.01 7.68 -8.16
C ASN A 490 -23.75 6.39 -7.36
N PHE A 491 -22.50 6.08 -7.09
CA PHE A 491 -22.08 4.81 -6.52
C PHE A 491 -22.82 4.50 -5.21
N ASP A 492 -22.85 5.45 -4.28
CA ASP A 492 -23.51 5.29 -2.96
C ASP A 492 -25.04 5.19 -3.07
N GLN A 493 -25.62 5.61 -4.19
CA GLN A 493 -27.07 5.52 -4.44
C GLN A 493 -27.47 4.16 -5.02
N VAL A 494 -26.63 3.63 -5.92
CA VAL A 494 -26.88 2.39 -6.68
C VAL A 494 -26.31 1.15 -6.00
N VAL A 495 -25.24 1.30 -5.19
CA VAL A 495 -24.65 0.20 -4.43
C VAL A 495 -25.07 0.32 -2.98
N ASP A 496 -25.64 -0.74 -2.44
CA ASP A 496 -25.86 -0.86 -1.01
C ASP A 496 -24.53 -1.30 -0.35
N LEU A 497 -23.78 -0.31 0.13
CA LEU A 497 -22.46 -0.52 0.72
C LEU A 497 -22.55 -1.41 1.96
N ASP A 498 -23.57 -1.21 2.77
CA ASP A 498 -23.74 -1.89 4.03
C ASP A 498 -23.99 -3.38 3.82
N ARG A 499 -24.98 -3.72 2.99
CA ARG A 499 -25.24 -5.12 2.64
C ARG A 499 -24.12 -5.77 1.83
N SER A 500 -23.44 -5.00 0.99
CA SER A 500 -22.27 -5.52 0.26
C SER A 500 -21.12 -5.83 1.20
N ALA A 501 -20.89 -5.01 2.23
CA ALA A 501 -19.90 -5.27 3.27
C ALA A 501 -20.28 -6.48 4.13
N GLU A 502 -21.55 -6.61 4.52
CA GLU A 502 -22.05 -7.81 5.22
C GLU A 502 -21.82 -9.07 4.40
N ALA A 503 -22.21 -9.07 3.13
CA ALA A 503 -21.99 -10.21 2.23
C ALA A 503 -20.49 -10.52 2.01
N PHE A 504 -19.64 -9.50 2.00
CA PHE A 504 -18.19 -9.68 1.96
C PHE A 504 -17.69 -10.38 3.22
N ILE A 505 -18.15 -9.96 4.39
CA ILE A 505 -17.78 -10.54 5.68
C ILE A 505 -18.23 -12.00 5.74
N GLU A 506 -19.50 -12.29 5.35
CA GLU A 506 -19.98 -13.66 5.29
C GLU A 506 -19.11 -14.55 4.40
N ASN A 507 -18.60 -14.02 3.27
CA ASN A 507 -17.73 -14.76 2.36
C ASN A 507 -16.29 -14.93 2.88
N LEU A 508 -15.80 -14.02 3.74
CA LEU A 508 -14.45 -14.07 4.32
C LEU A 508 -14.43 -14.70 5.70
N THR A 509 -15.51 -14.55 6.47
CA THR A 509 -15.58 -15.06 7.82
C THR A 509 -15.63 -16.58 7.79
N SER A 510 -14.61 -17.19 8.31
CA SER A 510 -14.56 -18.65 8.47
C SER A 510 -15.55 -19.08 9.54
N LYS A 511 -15.89 -20.36 9.53
CA LYS A 511 -16.66 -20.96 10.62
C LYS A 511 -15.73 -21.35 11.77
N CYS A 512 -16.27 -21.36 12.97
CA CYS A 512 -15.54 -21.77 14.16
C CYS A 512 -15.04 -23.22 14.02
N THR A 513 -13.80 -23.46 14.39
CA THR A 513 -13.18 -24.80 14.34
C THR A 513 -13.96 -25.83 15.18
N TYR A 514 -14.55 -25.41 16.29
CA TYR A 514 -15.26 -26.29 17.22
C TYR A 514 -16.78 -26.27 17.04
N LEU A 515 -17.33 -25.17 16.54
CA LEU A 515 -18.75 -24.95 16.32
C LEU A 515 -19.00 -24.46 14.90
N PRO A 516 -19.05 -25.33 13.90
CA PRO A 516 -19.15 -24.95 12.49
C PRO A 516 -20.42 -24.16 12.14
N GLN A 517 -21.43 -24.12 13.01
CA GLN A 517 -22.65 -23.32 12.84
C GLN A 517 -22.45 -21.85 13.19
N TYR A 518 -21.36 -21.47 13.87
CA TYR A 518 -21.08 -20.09 14.25
C TYR A 518 -19.90 -19.52 13.49
N ASP A 519 -19.97 -18.22 13.22
CA ASP A 519 -18.86 -17.46 12.63
C ASP A 519 -17.77 -17.17 13.67
N VAL A 520 -16.54 -17.05 13.21
CA VAL A 520 -15.42 -16.64 14.06
C VAL A 520 -15.50 -15.16 14.42
N ILE A 521 -14.95 -14.79 15.58
CA ILE A 521 -14.84 -13.41 16.03
C ILE A 521 -13.57 -12.74 15.49
N PRO A 522 -13.48 -11.40 15.51
CA PRO A 522 -12.26 -10.68 15.12
C PRO A 522 -11.03 -11.14 15.94
N LYS A 523 -9.86 -11.12 15.31
CA LYS A 523 -8.57 -11.45 15.96
C LYS A 523 -8.26 -10.50 17.13
N TYR A 524 -8.69 -9.24 17.04
CA TYR A 524 -8.55 -8.21 18.06
C TYR A 524 -9.76 -8.06 18.99
N SER A 525 -10.72 -9.02 18.94
CA SER A 525 -11.80 -9.08 19.92
C SER A 525 -11.23 -9.09 21.33
N LEU A 526 -11.88 -8.36 22.26
CA LEU A 526 -11.46 -8.31 23.66
C LEU A 526 -11.43 -9.71 24.26
N LEU A 527 -12.43 -10.53 23.92
CA LEU A 527 -12.50 -11.93 24.35
C LEU A 527 -11.33 -12.74 23.81
N TYR A 528 -11.08 -12.66 22.50
CA TYR A 528 -10.04 -13.46 21.86
C TYR A 528 -8.64 -13.06 22.29
N THR A 529 -8.36 -11.77 22.41
CA THR A 529 -7.05 -11.28 22.87
C THR A 529 -6.76 -11.71 24.29
N LYS A 530 -7.75 -11.67 25.16
CA LYS A 530 -7.62 -12.19 26.54
C LYS A 530 -7.37 -13.71 26.55
N PHE A 531 -8.12 -14.47 25.74
CA PHE A 531 -7.89 -15.90 25.57
C PHE A 531 -6.46 -16.19 25.12
N MET A 532 -5.95 -15.48 24.13
CA MET A 532 -4.61 -15.67 23.60
C MET A 532 -3.52 -15.40 24.65
N VAL A 533 -3.65 -14.30 25.42
CA VAL A 533 -2.73 -13.99 26.51
C VAL A 533 -2.72 -15.10 27.57
N LEU A 534 -3.90 -15.56 27.98
CA LEU A 534 -4.00 -16.64 28.97
C LEU A 534 -3.45 -17.95 28.42
N ASN A 535 -3.65 -18.24 27.14
CA ASN A 535 -3.10 -19.44 26.52
C ASN A 535 -1.56 -19.42 26.48
N GLU A 536 -0.94 -18.28 26.11
CA GLU A 536 0.51 -18.13 26.17
C GLU A 536 1.05 -18.24 27.61
N LEU A 537 0.40 -17.59 28.57
CA LEU A 537 0.77 -17.73 29.98
C LEU A 537 0.63 -19.18 30.51
N ASN A 538 -0.35 -19.94 30.01
CA ASN A 538 -0.52 -21.35 30.39
C ASN A 538 0.59 -22.24 29.83
N ASN A 539 1.21 -21.86 28.72
CA ASN A 539 2.34 -22.59 28.15
C ASN A 539 3.69 -22.13 28.70
N LEU A 540 3.74 -21.02 29.45
CA LEU A 540 4.96 -20.52 30.06
C LEU A 540 5.56 -21.50 31.04
N THR A 541 6.85 -21.83 30.88
CA THR A 541 7.61 -22.71 31.74
C THR A 541 8.87 -22.03 32.26
N LEU A 542 9.23 -22.35 33.50
CA LEU A 542 10.52 -22.01 34.11
C LEU A 542 11.19 -23.34 34.47
N ASP A 543 12.40 -23.56 33.98
CA ASP A 543 13.19 -24.78 34.16
C ASP A 543 12.39 -26.05 33.78
N GLY A 544 11.63 -25.96 32.67
CA GLY A 544 10.81 -27.05 32.15
C GLY A 544 9.50 -27.30 32.92
N GLN A 545 9.24 -26.60 34.03
CA GLN A 545 8.02 -26.72 34.81
C GLN A 545 7.06 -25.57 34.49
N ARG A 546 5.76 -25.88 34.37
CA ARG A 546 4.73 -24.85 34.17
C ARG A 546 4.68 -23.87 35.34
N VAL A 547 4.58 -22.59 35.02
CA VAL A 547 4.46 -21.52 36.02
C VAL A 547 3.18 -21.72 36.86
N LYS A 548 3.29 -21.51 38.18
CA LYS A 548 2.15 -21.62 39.10
C LYS A 548 1.06 -20.60 38.80
N VAL A 549 -0.19 -20.96 38.99
CA VAL A 549 -1.38 -20.13 38.72
C VAL A 549 -1.28 -18.73 39.31
N LYS A 550 -0.90 -18.62 40.58
CA LYS A 550 -0.76 -17.31 41.27
C LYS A 550 0.23 -16.39 40.53
N LEU A 551 1.36 -16.90 40.09
CA LEU A 551 2.35 -16.10 39.36
C LEU A 551 1.84 -15.73 37.98
N LYS A 552 1.11 -16.59 37.26
CA LYS A 552 0.46 -16.26 35.98
C LYS A 552 -0.54 -15.09 36.14
N GLN A 553 -1.35 -15.12 37.19
CA GLN A 553 -2.31 -14.05 37.51
C GLN A 553 -1.59 -12.73 37.84
N GLU A 554 -0.46 -12.80 38.54
CA GLU A 554 0.35 -11.61 38.83
C GLU A 554 0.99 -11.05 37.55
N ILE A 555 1.56 -11.89 36.70
CA ILE A 555 2.10 -11.49 35.38
C ILE A 555 1.02 -10.88 34.51
N TYR A 556 -0.17 -11.49 34.45
CA TYR A 556 -1.31 -10.98 33.71
C TYR A 556 -1.66 -9.55 34.14
N ARG A 557 -1.93 -9.37 35.46
CA ARG A 557 -2.32 -8.08 36.03
C ARG A 557 -1.21 -7.01 35.96
N ASP A 558 0.02 -7.40 36.26
CA ASP A 558 1.11 -6.42 36.45
C ASP A 558 1.82 -6.05 35.14
N LEU A 559 1.78 -6.93 34.11
CA LEU A 559 2.38 -6.68 32.81
C LEU A 559 1.32 -6.47 31.71
N PHE A 560 0.46 -7.46 31.45
CA PHE A 560 -0.43 -7.39 30.30
C PHE A 560 -1.57 -6.36 30.45
N GLU A 561 -2.14 -6.18 31.62
CA GLU A 561 -3.17 -5.16 31.85
C GLU A 561 -2.59 -3.74 31.80
N LYS A 562 -1.29 -3.58 32.10
CA LYS A 562 -0.65 -2.26 32.13
C LYS A 562 0.10 -1.89 30.87
N ARG A 563 0.41 -2.84 30.00
CA ARG A 563 1.22 -2.63 28.81
C ARG A 563 0.56 -3.21 27.56
N GLY A 564 0.56 -2.46 26.47
CA GLY A 564 0.02 -2.93 25.19
C GLY A 564 0.73 -4.15 24.64
N LYS A 565 2.03 -4.28 24.90
CA LYS A 565 2.84 -5.43 24.51
C LYS A 565 3.79 -5.83 25.61
N VAL A 566 3.94 -7.12 25.85
CA VAL A 566 4.87 -7.69 26.82
C VAL A 566 5.99 -8.40 26.07
N THR A 567 7.23 -7.95 26.30
CA THR A 567 8.42 -8.57 25.72
C THR A 567 9.02 -9.62 26.66
N GLY A 568 9.78 -10.58 26.11
CA GLY A 568 10.51 -11.56 26.92
C GLY A 568 11.48 -10.89 27.87
N LYS A 569 12.13 -9.78 27.46
CA LYS A 569 12.97 -8.96 28.34
C LYS A 569 12.16 -8.31 29.46
N GLY A 570 10.96 -7.79 29.17
CA GLY A 570 10.07 -7.22 30.18
C GLY A 570 9.65 -8.25 31.23
N LEU A 571 9.32 -9.47 30.79
CA LEU A 571 9.02 -10.59 31.69
C LEU A 571 10.25 -10.99 32.53
N LYS A 572 11.43 -11.10 31.93
CA LYS A 572 12.69 -11.36 32.66
C LYS A 572 12.91 -10.37 33.79
N ASN A 573 12.86 -9.07 33.49
CA ASN A 573 13.03 -8.00 34.46
C ASN A 573 11.99 -8.09 35.60
N TYR A 574 10.74 -8.41 35.26
CA TYR A 574 9.68 -8.59 36.23
C TYR A 574 9.95 -9.78 37.19
N LEU A 575 10.33 -10.94 36.65
CA LEU A 575 10.67 -12.12 37.46
C LEU A 575 11.86 -11.86 38.38
N GLN A 576 12.90 -11.17 37.85
CA GLN A 576 14.05 -10.77 38.69
C GLN A 576 13.67 -9.81 39.82
N SER A 577 12.79 -8.83 39.55
CA SER A 577 12.30 -7.89 40.57
C SER A 577 11.49 -8.56 41.67
N ARG A 578 10.93 -9.75 41.37
CA ARG A 578 10.18 -10.59 42.32
C ARG A 578 11.06 -11.62 43.02
N GLY A 579 12.38 -11.64 42.76
CA GLY A 579 13.30 -12.60 43.33
C GLY A 579 13.10 -14.06 42.87
N ILE A 580 12.47 -14.23 41.69
CA ILE A 580 12.24 -15.57 41.11
C ILE A 580 13.45 -15.96 40.29
N ALA A 581 14.20 -16.95 40.79
CA ALA A 581 15.34 -17.51 40.08
C ALA A 581 14.91 -18.61 39.14
N TYR A 582 15.48 -18.66 37.95
CA TYR A 582 15.32 -19.71 36.96
C TYR A 582 16.54 -19.69 36.01
N GLU A 583 16.87 -20.83 35.41
CA GLU A 583 17.96 -20.96 34.44
C GLU A 583 17.42 -20.85 33.00
N VAL A 584 16.32 -21.55 32.72
CA VAL A 584 15.72 -21.60 31.39
C VAL A 584 14.24 -21.23 31.46
N MET A 585 13.87 -20.28 30.56
CA MET A 585 12.47 -19.92 30.36
C MET A 585 12.03 -20.45 28.99
N GLY A 586 10.87 -21.10 28.93
CA GLY A 586 10.32 -21.70 27.72
C GLY A 586 8.80 -21.60 27.65
N GLY A 587 8.23 -22.19 26.59
CA GLY A 587 6.79 -22.21 26.38
C GLY A 587 6.24 -21.03 25.58
N PHE A 588 7.10 -20.12 25.15
CA PHE A 588 6.76 -19.03 24.20
C PHE A 588 7.99 -18.71 23.36
N ASP A 589 7.80 -18.01 22.26
CA ASP A 589 8.88 -17.46 21.45
C ASP A 589 9.59 -16.31 22.22
N GLU A 590 10.60 -15.67 21.61
CA GLU A 590 11.35 -14.57 22.26
C GLU A 590 10.49 -13.45 22.85
N ASN A 591 9.31 -13.24 22.27
CA ASN A 591 8.30 -12.29 22.74
C ASN A 591 6.91 -12.90 22.71
N PHE A 592 6.03 -12.42 23.59
CA PHE A 592 4.62 -12.80 23.52
C PHE A 592 4.00 -12.23 22.24
N LYS A 593 3.25 -13.10 21.53
CA LYS A 593 2.48 -12.70 20.34
C LYS A 593 1.12 -12.10 20.72
N ALA A 594 0.59 -12.54 21.88
CA ALA A 594 -0.67 -12.05 22.40
C ALA A 594 -0.50 -10.73 23.17
N SER A 595 -1.53 -9.90 23.12
CA SER A 595 -1.51 -8.57 23.71
C SER A 595 -2.93 -8.15 24.12
N LEU A 596 -3.05 -7.36 25.19
CA LEU A 596 -4.30 -6.73 25.60
C LEU A 596 -4.45 -5.29 25.04
N LYS A 597 -3.72 -4.97 23.99
CA LYS A 597 -3.78 -3.63 23.38
C LYS A 597 -5.21 -3.14 23.09
N PRO A 598 -6.13 -3.94 22.53
CA PRO A 598 -7.50 -3.48 22.30
C PRO A 598 -8.24 -3.07 23.60
N TRP A 599 -7.94 -3.71 24.71
CA TRP A 599 -8.47 -3.32 26.01
C TRP A 599 -8.01 -1.93 26.43
N GLN A 600 -6.74 -1.62 26.19
CA GLN A 600 -6.13 -0.34 26.54
C GLN A 600 -6.56 0.76 25.57
N ASP A 601 -6.56 0.50 24.28
CA ASP A 601 -7.00 1.44 23.24
C ASP A 601 -8.45 1.88 23.45
N LEU A 602 -9.30 0.97 23.95
CA LEU A 602 -10.72 1.23 24.17
C LEU A 602 -11.06 1.60 25.64
N ALA A 603 -10.08 1.58 26.54
CA ALA A 603 -10.29 1.96 27.94
C ALA A 603 -10.76 3.42 28.13
N PRO A 604 -10.26 4.42 27.38
CA PRO A 604 -10.65 5.82 27.56
C PRO A 604 -12.09 6.13 27.18
N TYR A 605 -12.76 5.23 26.43
CA TYR A 605 -14.11 5.50 25.91
C TYR A 605 -15.17 4.95 26.87
N ASP A 606 -16.19 5.77 27.16
CA ASP A 606 -17.33 5.37 27.99
C ASP A 606 -18.31 4.47 27.21
N LEU A 607 -17.84 3.26 26.95
CA LEU A 607 -18.56 2.23 26.22
C LEU A 607 -18.61 0.95 27.08
N THR A 608 -19.72 0.24 26.99
CA THR A 608 -19.87 -1.07 27.60
C THR A 608 -18.95 -2.10 26.94
N TYR A 609 -18.78 -3.24 27.55
CA TYR A 609 -17.99 -4.34 26.96
C TYR A 609 -18.49 -4.74 25.57
N ASP A 610 -19.80 -4.93 25.42
CA ASP A 610 -20.38 -5.34 24.13
C ASP A 610 -20.26 -4.25 23.07
N GLU A 611 -20.35 -2.99 23.45
CA GLU A 611 -20.11 -1.85 22.55
C GLU A 611 -18.65 -1.76 22.12
N LYS A 612 -17.71 -2.06 23.02
CA LYS A 612 -16.27 -2.13 22.67
C LYS A 612 -15.99 -3.29 21.71
N GLU A 613 -16.61 -4.45 21.90
CA GLU A 613 -16.53 -5.57 20.94
C GLU A 613 -17.10 -5.17 19.57
N GLU A 614 -18.20 -4.43 19.54
CA GLU A 614 -18.78 -3.94 18.30
C GLU A 614 -17.86 -2.90 17.61
N VAL A 615 -17.20 -2.04 18.36
CA VAL A 615 -16.17 -1.11 17.83
C VAL A 615 -15.02 -1.92 17.19
N VAL A 616 -14.52 -2.96 17.85
CA VAL A 616 -13.48 -3.85 17.28
C VAL A 616 -13.97 -4.49 16.00
N ARG A 617 -15.21 -4.97 15.98
CA ARG A 617 -15.83 -5.57 14.79
C ARG A 617 -15.89 -4.57 13.63
N LEU A 618 -16.36 -3.36 13.89
CA LEU A 618 -16.45 -2.29 12.89
C LEU A 618 -15.09 -1.91 12.34
N ILE A 619 -14.07 -1.78 13.21
CA ILE A 619 -12.70 -1.48 12.76
C ILE A 619 -12.16 -2.63 11.91
N THR A 620 -12.39 -3.88 12.30
CA THR A 620 -11.95 -5.05 11.52
C THR A 620 -12.56 -5.09 10.13
N ILE A 621 -13.81 -4.66 10.00
CA ILE A 621 -14.57 -4.67 8.74
C ILE A 621 -14.25 -3.45 7.87
N PHE A 622 -14.28 -2.26 8.45
CA PHE A 622 -14.27 -0.99 7.75
C PHE A 622 -12.98 -0.19 7.93
N GLY A 623 -11.95 -0.75 8.58
CA GLY A 623 -10.72 -0.02 8.94
C GLY A 623 -9.99 0.61 7.75
N ASP A 624 -10.14 0.05 6.55
CA ASP A 624 -9.57 0.61 5.31
C ASP A 624 -10.43 1.73 4.69
N ASP A 625 -11.67 1.89 5.15
CA ASP A 625 -12.57 2.99 4.74
C ASP A 625 -12.92 3.85 5.96
N LYS A 626 -12.00 4.71 6.35
CA LYS A 626 -12.16 5.58 7.52
C LYS A 626 -13.40 6.46 7.47
N LYS A 627 -13.85 6.86 6.28
CA LYS A 627 -15.05 7.68 6.10
C LYS A 627 -16.31 6.90 6.47
N LEU A 628 -16.42 5.68 5.98
CA LEU A 628 -17.53 4.78 6.29
C LEU A 628 -17.46 4.33 7.74
N LEU A 629 -16.27 4.00 8.26
CA LEU A 629 -16.10 3.65 9.68
C LEU A 629 -16.56 4.78 10.61
N LYS A 630 -16.16 6.03 10.36
CA LYS A 630 -16.63 7.19 11.13
C LYS A 630 -18.14 7.37 11.05
N LYS A 631 -18.74 7.17 9.88
CA LYS A 631 -20.19 7.19 9.70
C LYS A 631 -20.86 6.11 10.56
N ARG A 632 -20.38 4.87 10.51
CA ARG A 632 -20.92 3.76 11.30
C ARG A 632 -20.80 4.00 12.81
N LEU A 633 -19.65 4.49 13.27
CA LEU A 633 -19.47 4.84 14.67
C LEU A 633 -20.44 5.96 15.11
N ARG A 634 -20.70 6.93 14.23
CA ARG A 634 -21.71 7.98 14.49
C ARG A 634 -23.12 7.43 14.53
N ASP A 635 -23.48 6.58 13.59
CA ASP A 635 -24.82 6.00 13.47
C ASP A 635 -25.16 5.12 14.69
N LEU A 636 -24.16 4.43 15.28
CA LEU A 636 -24.33 3.55 16.44
C LEU A 636 -24.26 4.29 17.78
N PHE A 637 -23.34 5.24 17.93
CA PHE A 637 -23.03 5.84 19.23
C PHE A 637 -23.47 7.31 19.35
N GLY A 638 -23.87 7.94 18.23
CA GLY A 638 -24.36 9.33 18.24
C GLY A 638 -23.36 10.28 18.91
N ASP A 639 -23.88 11.13 19.80
CA ASP A 639 -23.10 12.13 20.55
C ASP A 639 -22.25 11.56 21.69
N ARG A 640 -22.40 10.27 22.03
CA ARG A 640 -21.58 9.61 23.05
C ARG A 640 -20.11 9.47 22.63
N LEU A 641 -19.83 9.53 21.32
CA LEU A 641 -18.50 9.65 20.77
C LEU A 641 -18.39 10.97 20.00
N THR A 642 -17.51 11.84 20.42
CA THR A 642 -17.20 13.08 19.72
C THR A 642 -16.57 12.81 18.35
N GLU A 643 -16.56 13.79 17.44
CA GLU A 643 -15.91 13.66 16.14
C GLU A 643 -14.39 13.34 16.28
N THR A 644 -13.75 13.94 17.29
CA THR A 644 -12.34 13.68 17.61
C THR A 644 -12.12 12.23 18.04
N GLU A 645 -12.99 11.68 18.88
CA GLU A 645 -12.93 10.30 19.35
C GLU A 645 -13.20 9.32 18.21
N ARG A 646 -14.23 9.56 17.39
CA ARG A 646 -14.45 8.78 16.16
C ARG A 646 -13.25 8.82 15.25
N GLY A 647 -12.58 9.98 15.15
CA GLY A 647 -11.34 10.14 14.40
C GLY A 647 -10.17 9.31 14.94
N LYS A 648 -10.04 9.24 16.29
CA LYS A 648 -9.03 8.40 16.97
C LYS A 648 -9.33 6.91 16.74
N LEU A 649 -10.57 6.47 16.98
CA LEU A 649 -10.98 5.09 16.75
C LEU A 649 -10.79 4.65 15.28
N ALA A 650 -11.07 5.52 14.32
CA ALA A 650 -10.86 5.22 12.91
C ALA A 650 -9.38 5.15 12.48
N ARG A 651 -8.46 5.53 13.35
CA ARG A 651 -7.00 5.36 13.12
C ARG A 651 -6.49 4.02 13.63
N LEU A 652 -7.23 3.36 14.53
CA LEU A 652 -6.87 2.03 14.99
C LEU A 652 -6.96 1.04 13.84
N LYS A 653 -6.05 0.07 13.83
CA LYS A 653 -5.98 -0.97 12.81
C LYS A 653 -6.10 -2.33 13.45
N TYR A 654 -7.30 -2.87 13.41
CA TYR A 654 -7.60 -4.22 13.82
C TYR A 654 -7.95 -5.04 12.59
N THR A 655 -7.11 -5.99 12.23
CA THR A 655 -7.26 -6.78 11.00
C THR A 655 -7.28 -8.28 11.31
N GLY A 656 -8.00 -9.02 10.48
CA GLY A 656 -8.03 -10.47 10.55
C GLY A 656 -9.08 -11.04 11.50
N TRP A 657 -9.31 -12.35 11.33
CA TRP A 657 -10.30 -13.13 12.04
C TRP A 657 -9.64 -14.24 12.86
N SER A 658 -10.24 -14.59 13.98
CA SER A 658 -9.79 -15.70 14.81
C SER A 658 -10.19 -17.06 14.22
N ARG A 659 -9.99 -18.14 14.96
CA ARG A 659 -10.49 -19.48 14.63
C ARG A 659 -11.64 -19.92 15.55
N LEU A 660 -12.07 -19.05 16.44
CA LEU A 660 -13.02 -19.33 17.48
C LEU A 660 -14.22 -18.41 17.39
N SER A 661 -15.40 -18.88 17.80
CA SER A 661 -16.63 -18.10 17.87
C SER A 661 -16.92 -17.65 19.30
N ASP A 662 -17.75 -16.62 19.43
CA ASP A 662 -18.48 -16.29 20.65
C ASP A 662 -19.97 -16.57 20.38
N PRO A 663 -20.51 -17.71 20.75
CA PRO A 663 -21.88 -18.11 20.42
C PRO A 663 -22.98 -17.30 21.16
N GLY A 664 -22.63 -16.08 21.55
CA GLY A 664 -23.54 -15.10 22.14
C GLY A 664 -23.54 -15.11 23.66
N GLY A 665 -23.59 -13.92 24.25
CA GLY A 665 -23.45 -13.55 25.65
C GLY A 665 -24.20 -14.38 26.75
N VAL A 666 -24.91 -15.41 26.36
CA VAL A 666 -25.64 -16.29 27.31
C VAL A 666 -24.67 -16.98 28.27
N HIS A 667 -23.46 -17.33 27.84
CA HIS A 667 -22.45 -17.95 28.68
C HIS A 667 -21.61 -16.96 29.49
N ARG A 668 -21.67 -15.66 29.22
CA ARG A 668 -20.95 -14.64 29.99
C ARG A 668 -21.51 -14.47 31.40
N GLN A 669 -22.79 -14.76 31.65
CA GLN A 669 -23.44 -14.65 32.96
C GLN A 669 -23.25 -15.86 33.86
N GLU A 670 -23.08 -17.07 33.31
CA GLU A 670 -22.93 -18.30 34.12
C GLU A 670 -21.53 -18.49 34.74
N TYR A 671 -20.51 -17.75 34.27
CA TYR A 671 -19.11 -17.87 34.70
C TYR A 671 -18.65 -16.88 35.76
N ARG A 672 -19.54 -16.12 36.35
CA ARG A 672 -19.27 -15.25 37.51
C ARG A 672 -19.44 -15.98 38.85
N ARG A 673 -19.44 -17.30 38.92
CA ARG A 673 -19.43 -18.05 40.19
C ARG A 673 -17.99 -18.32 40.63
N GLY A 674 -17.50 -17.46 41.54
CA GLY A 674 -16.18 -17.52 42.15
C GLY A 674 -15.16 -16.57 41.49
N ASP A 675 -14.15 -16.15 42.26
CA ASP A 675 -13.06 -15.26 41.89
C ASP A 675 -12.11 -15.79 40.79
N GLN A 676 -12.56 -16.75 39.96
CA GLN A 676 -11.80 -17.37 38.88
C GLN A 676 -12.52 -17.14 37.55
N TYR A 677 -11.84 -16.48 36.62
CA TYR A 677 -12.30 -16.30 35.26
C TYR A 677 -12.05 -17.57 34.46
N HIS A 678 -13.12 -18.30 34.14
CA HIS A 678 -13.05 -19.41 33.20
C HIS A 678 -13.54 -18.94 31.83
N PHE A 679 -12.72 -19.10 30.80
CA PHE A 679 -13.16 -18.93 29.44
C PHE A 679 -13.66 -20.24 28.88
N ARG A 680 -14.96 -20.36 28.58
CA ARG A 680 -15.46 -21.41 27.71
C ARG A 680 -15.44 -20.89 26.28
N VAL A 681 -14.34 -21.10 25.60
CA VAL A 681 -14.40 -21.27 24.15
C VAL A 681 -15.01 -22.64 23.94
N VAL A 682 -16.18 -22.73 23.32
CA VAL A 682 -16.89 -24.01 23.17
C VAL A 682 -16.00 -24.97 22.36
N GLY A 683 -15.80 -26.18 22.89
CA GLY A 683 -14.84 -27.16 22.38
C GLY A 683 -13.53 -27.25 23.16
N TYR A 684 -13.22 -26.28 24.00
CA TYR A 684 -12.13 -26.36 24.95
C TYR A 684 -12.65 -27.02 26.24
N GLN A 685 -12.14 -28.19 26.62
CA GLN A 685 -12.51 -28.84 27.86
C GLN A 685 -11.91 -28.06 29.03
N PRO A 686 -12.70 -27.28 29.79
CA PRO A 686 -12.17 -26.46 30.89
C PRO A 686 -11.62 -27.29 32.04
N GLU A 687 -12.07 -28.52 32.17
CA GLU A 687 -11.68 -29.43 33.24
C GLU A 687 -10.20 -29.83 33.20
N LEU A 688 -9.60 -29.88 32.02
CA LEU A 688 -8.16 -30.13 31.86
C LEU A 688 -7.27 -28.92 32.11
N ASN A 689 -7.82 -27.71 32.09
CA ASN A 689 -7.06 -26.47 32.26
C ASN A 689 -7.57 -25.58 33.41
N ALA A 690 -8.66 -25.90 34.07
CA ALA A 690 -9.15 -25.19 35.26
C ALA A 690 -8.13 -25.21 36.43
N ALA A 691 -7.26 -26.21 36.49
CA ALA A 691 -6.13 -26.27 37.41
C ALA A 691 -4.94 -25.39 36.96
N ALA A 692 -4.98 -24.81 35.76
CA ALA A 692 -3.85 -24.07 35.14
C ALA A 692 -4.06 -22.54 35.04
N VAL A 693 -5.24 -22.02 35.40
CA VAL A 693 -5.53 -20.58 35.45
C VAL A 693 -5.84 -20.09 36.84
#